data_a0a85c181134b10a8ff6dc9a5c1933f1
#
_entry.id   a0a85c181134b10a8ff6dc9a5c1933f1
#
_cell.length_a   1.000
_cell.length_b   1.000
_cell.length_c   1.000
_cell.angle_alpha   90.00
_cell.angle_beta   90.00
_cell.angle_gamma   90.00
#
_symmetry.space_group_name_H-M   'P 1'
#
loop_
_entity.id
_entity.type
_entity.pdbx_description
1 polymer ?
#
loop_
_entity_poly.entity_id
_entity_poly.type
_entity_poly.pdbx_seq_one_letter_code
_entity_poly.pdbx_strand_id
1 'polypeptide(L)'
;MNLFQELKRRKVFKTVGVYAAASLIIIQVADIVFPRLLLPDWTVTFVIILVIIGFPITFFLSWTYDLKHDDTDNNQPEYNNEITSKKWSLTKKIIFPLTGLILTIIGGVFWFIYPFLTIGMGNEKEYDASIAILYMENISPDEKSYFADGLTEELITRLSRIQNLKVRPRTDVAIFKNKTATMEEISEKLSVNYIVEGAVKIIGDNLRVNVTLFDIAKNNSLWSESYNNTLHNILNVQDEIASSIVKKLDEKLTITKVDIRATERKSTENLEAYNLYSKATLNMSETNIDGALLAKQTIPLIEEAIELDSTYADAYALLAIFQFFSTTNQMGEDRSISIMESAILNAETSLLYDPDNELGNACMVFLPMMMLSVYDDYDKNKVFKARNLAIKADKLIKKFPDSPLSHLILGYFYWQRNNIIKDDKNNLLALDHFLKVVEIAKNLSITNDPLRRPVLDQALQDVPSLYNEMDQSENAVKFIINNKKYYCNDGTFECRDVWTLNAIISSFYQSYYYKEAFEVISIMLDRTDEELIDKGFGIQSKTATLFQAGLIHMKWDNYEQSINYFNKNLAIYEKEGGDAFCSKGGNYSKIGFNYFYKKDFANASSNFNNAYNLLSQCLQDNDEEDQFPAIFNYIWYGLSELLNGNIDNSTTPTNTGELWVQSFPLKPDTNSDFDAYLLYWPLYLYYKHLNQVDQANKYLTLAYEIVGQKQIDKYHNHSEKDTYPEFFYCREIIETYESSLNQ
;
A
#
# COMPACT_ATOMS: atom_id res chain seq x y z
N MET A 1 32.32 28.24 45.53
CA MET A 1 30.93 27.82 45.74
C MET A 1 30.55 26.89 44.59
N ASN A 2 30.09 25.66 44.87
CA ASN A 2 29.78 24.69 43.80
C ASN A 2 28.52 25.15 43.04
N LEU A 3 28.54 25.04 41.71
CA LEU A 3 27.42 25.38 40.78
C LEU A 3 26.06 24.86 41.28
N PHE A 4 26.06 23.66 41.86
CA PHE A 4 24.87 23.02 42.43
C PHE A 4 24.27 23.75 43.60
N GLN A 5 25.09 24.34 44.48
CA GLN A 5 24.64 25.13 45.63
C GLN A 5 24.04 26.45 45.21
N GLU A 6 24.57 27.05 44.11
CA GLU A 6 24.05 28.29 43.53
C GLU A 6 22.68 28.05 42.82
N LEU A 7 22.51 26.95 42.08
CA LEU A 7 21.23 26.52 41.50
C LEU A 7 20.16 26.31 42.59
N LYS A 8 20.54 25.69 43.71
CA LYS A 8 19.62 25.45 44.83
C LYS A 8 19.23 26.74 45.53
N ARG A 9 20.16 27.68 45.74
CA ARG A 9 19.94 29.01 46.34
C ARG A 9 18.96 29.83 45.48
N ARG A 10 19.08 29.81 44.16
CA ARG A 10 18.22 30.56 43.24
C ARG A 10 16.89 29.86 42.90
N LYS A 11 16.51 28.83 43.65
CA LYS A 11 15.23 28.07 43.48
C LYS A 11 15.00 27.57 42.05
N VAL A 12 16.07 27.45 41.22
CA VAL A 12 15.99 27.01 39.83
C VAL A 12 15.33 25.64 39.71
N PHE A 13 15.69 24.69 40.60
CA PHE A 13 15.07 23.35 40.64
C PHE A 13 13.56 23.39 40.85
N LYS A 14 13.05 24.32 41.67
CA LYS A 14 11.60 24.45 41.91
C LYS A 14 10.88 24.93 40.64
N THR A 15 11.44 25.95 39.96
CA THR A 15 10.86 26.50 38.71
C THR A 15 10.91 25.47 37.58
N VAL A 16 12.03 24.75 37.41
CA VAL A 16 12.19 23.69 36.44
C VAL A 16 11.24 22.52 36.73
N GLY A 17 11.04 22.16 38.00
CA GLY A 17 10.08 21.11 38.38
C GLY A 17 8.63 21.47 38.06
N VAL A 18 8.23 22.73 38.31
CA VAL A 18 6.90 23.24 37.95
C VAL A 18 6.73 23.26 36.41
N TYR A 19 7.78 23.68 35.69
CA TYR A 19 7.76 23.68 34.24
C TYR A 19 7.59 22.25 33.69
N ALA A 20 8.36 21.28 34.20
CA ALA A 20 8.27 19.89 33.75
C ALA A 20 6.87 19.29 33.99
N ALA A 21 6.28 19.55 35.18
CA ALA A 21 4.93 19.08 35.49
C ALA A 21 3.86 19.70 34.55
N ALA A 22 3.93 21.04 34.34
CA ALA A 22 3.03 21.72 33.42
C ALA A 22 3.19 21.22 31.95
N SER A 23 4.43 20.97 31.55
CA SER A 23 4.76 20.45 30.22
C SER A 23 4.16 19.08 29.97
N LEU A 24 4.23 18.17 30.92
CA LEU A 24 3.61 16.84 30.79
C LEU A 24 2.10 16.94 30.64
N ILE A 25 1.44 17.82 31.40
CA ILE A 25 -0.01 18.05 31.26
C ILE A 25 -0.35 18.62 29.87
N ILE A 26 0.42 19.60 29.38
CA ILE A 26 0.20 20.20 28.07
C ILE A 26 0.35 19.15 26.95
N ILE A 27 1.38 18.30 27.00
CA ILE A 27 1.60 17.25 26.02
C ILE A 27 0.45 16.23 26.07
N GLN A 28 0.03 15.77 27.25
CA GLN A 28 -1.08 14.83 27.39
C GLN A 28 -2.41 15.42 26.91
N VAL A 29 -2.68 16.69 27.19
CA VAL A 29 -3.89 17.35 26.68
C VAL A 29 -3.83 17.48 25.17
N ALA A 30 -2.68 17.84 24.59
CA ALA A 30 -2.53 17.92 23.15
C ALA A 30 -2.73 16.55 22.46
N ASP A 31 -2.15 15.49 23.02
CA ASP A 31 -2.26 14.12 22.51
C ASP A 31 -3.71 13.60 22.52
N ILE A 32 -4.50 13.97 23.53
CA ILE A 32 -5.91 13.54 23.64
C ILE A 32 -6.86 14.44 22.84
N VAL A 33 -6.62 15.75 22.82
CA VAL A 33 -7.59 16.73 22.29
C VAL A 33 -7.38 16.98 20.79
N PHE A 34 -6.13 17.02 20.29
CA PHE A 34 -5.85 17.38 18.92
C PHE A 34 -6.39 16.36 17.88
N PRO A 35 -6.27 15.03 18.10
CA PRO A 35 -6.93 14.06 17.23
C PRO A 35 -8.46 14.18 17.20
N ARG A 36 -9.09 14.50 18.35
CA ARG A 36 -10.53 14.71 18.45
C ARG A 36 -11.02 15.97 17.71
N LEU A 37 -10.14 16.97 17.56
CA LEU A 37 -10.40 18.18 16.80
C LEU A 37 -10.01 18.02 15.32
N LEU A 38 -9.66 16.81 14.87
CA LEU A 38 -9.19 16.50 13.51
C LEU A 38 -7.97 17.32 13.08
N LEU A 39 -7.13 17.73 14.05
CA LEU A 39 -5.87 18.38 13.76
C LEU A 39 -4.85 17.36 13.28
N PRO A 40 -3.97 17.71 12.34
CA PRO A 40 -2.94 16.80 11.84
C PRO A 40 -2.00 16.32 12.95
N ASP A 41 -1.53 15.07 12.88
CA ASP A 41 -0.71 14.41 13.93
C ASP A 41 0.59 15.18 14.25
N TRP A 42 1.15 15.91 13.30
CA TRP A 42 2.32 16.75 13.52
C TRP A 42 2.10 17.88 14.53
N THR A 43 0.84 18.27 14.81
CA THR A 43 0.53 19.35 15.77
C THR A 43 0.89 18.94 17.19
N VAL A 44 0.78 17.67 17.56
CA VAL A 44 1.23 17.12 18.84
C VAL A 44 2.77 17.19 18.93
N THR A 45 3.45 16.76 17.86
CA THR A 45 4.92 16.87 17.75
C THR A 45 5.39 18.31 17.87
N PHE A 46 4.66 19.25 17.29
CA PHE A 46 4.94 20.68 17.40
C PHE A 46 4.86 21.18 18.86
N VAL A 47 3.84 20.76 19.62
CA VAL A 47 3.72 21.08 21.05
C VAL A 47 4.91 20.53 21.84
N ILE A 48 5.33 19.29 21.56
CA ILE A 48 6.50 18.66 22.18
C ILE A 48 7.77 19.49 21.90
N ILE A 49 7.98 19.93 20.67
CA ILE A 49 9.12 20.76 20.28
C ILE A 49 9.08 22.11 21.02
N LEU A 50 7.92 22.77 21.10
CA LEU A 50 7.76 24.01 21.86
C LEU A 50 8.11 23.84 23.34
N VAL A 51 7.70 22.72 23.93
CA VAL A 51 8.04 22.37 25.31
C VAL A 51 9.56 22.16 25.46
N ILE A 52 10.21 21.46 24.55
CA ILE A 52 11.67 21.26 24.59
C ILE A 52 12.41 22.59 24.49
N ILE A 53 11.99 23.49 23.60
CA ILE A 53 12.57 24.83 23.44
C ILE A 53 12.30 25.72 24.67
N GLY A 54 11.14 25.59 25.29
CA GLY A 54 10.77 26.33 26.48
C GLY A 54 11.61 25.98 27.71
N PHE A 55 12.17 24.78 27.79
CA PHE A 55 12.98 24.33 28.91
C PHE A 55 14.27 25.18 29.13
N PRO A 56 15.14 25.38 28.13
CA PRO A 56 16.31 26.28 28.26
C PRO A 56 15.92 27.71 28.61
N ILE A 57 14.83 28.21 28.05
CA ILE A 57 14.33 29.57 28.31
C ILE A 57 13.91 29.70 29.79
N THR A 58 13.14 28.74 30.28
CA THR A 58 12.69 28.71 31.69
C THR A 58 13.86 28.57 32.64
N PHE A 59 14.84 27.74 32.33
CA PHE A 59 16.07 27.57 33.07
C PHE A 59 16.84 28.88 33.16
N PHE A 60 17.05 29.57 32.03
CA PHE A 60 17.77 30.83 31.97
C PHE A 60 17.04 31.99 32.67
N LEU A 61 15.73 32.09 32.49
CA LEU A 61 14.90 33.06 33.21
C LEU A 61 14.93 32.80 34.74
N SER A 62 14.84 31.56 35.19
CA SER A 62 14.94 31.20 36.59
C SER A 62 16.33 31.50 37.18
N TRP A 63 17.38 31.39 36.34
CA TRP A 63 18.73 31.78 36.74
C TRP A 63 18.92 33.29 36.89
N THR A 64 18.27 34.09 36.03
CA THR A 64 18.45 35.54 35.93
C THR A 64 17.50 36.34 36.82
N TYR A 65 16.31 35.78 37.08
CA TYR A 65 15.29 36.46 37.89
C TYR A 65 15.31 35.96 39.36
N ASP A 66 15.89 36.75 40.27
CA ASP A 66 15.70 36.60 41.70
C ASP A 66 14.38 37.31 42.07
N LEU A 67 13.30 36.58 42.18
CA LEU A 67 12.03 37.08 42.64
C LEU A 67 12.21 37.34 44.14
N LYS A 68 12.56 38.59 44.50
CA LYS A 68 12.43 39.09 45.87
C LYS A 68 10.95 39.04 46.25
N HIS A 69 10.59 38.12 47.11
CA HIS A 69 9.42 38.26 47.95
C HIS A 69 9.81 39.25 49.04
N ASP A 70 9.13 40.39 49.10
CA ASP A 70 9.12 41.28 50.24
C ASP A 70 8.37 40.55 51.38
N ASP A 71 9.11 39.95 52.29
CA ASP A 71 8.61 39.66 53.64
C ASP A 71 8.86 40.91 54.48
N THR A 72 7.79 41.65 54.67
CA THR A 72 7.72 42.67 55.78
C THR A 72 7.80 41.97 57.11
N ASP A 73 8.92 42.11 57.79
CA ASP A 73 8.92 42.23 59.23
C ASP A 73 10.15 43.00 59.78
N ASN A 74 9.81 43.89 60.70
CA ASN A 74 10.58 44.92 61.36
C ASN A 74 11.90 44.50 62.09
N ASN A 75 12.93 45.32 61.99
CA ASN A 75 13.61 46.07 63.03
C ASN A 75 15.07 46.38 62.67
N GLN A 76 15.41 47.67 62.94
CA GLN A 76 16.65 48.42 62.71
C GLN A 76 17.89 47.88 63.50
N PRO A 77 19.15 48.46 63.39
CA PRO A 77 19.59 49.67 62.67
C PRO A 77 20.90 49.59 61.86
N GLU A 78 21.16 50.69 61.16
CA GLU A 78 22.33 51.21 60.47
C GLU A 78 23.73 50.62 60.72
N TYR A 79 24.48 50.39 59.63
CA TYR A 79 25.87 50.88 59.48
C TYR A 79 26.25 51.04 58.03
N ASN A 80 26.78 52.21 57.65
CA ASN A 80 27.26 52.60 56.30
C ASN A 80 28.38 51.69 55.82
N ASN A 81 28.34 51.33 54.56
CA ASN A 81 29.51 51.41 53.64
C ASN A 81 29.11 51.40 52.22
N GLU A 82 29.54 52.43 51.51
CA GLU A 82 29.42 52.61 50.04
C GLU A 82 30.19 51.50 49.29
N ILE A 83 29.47 50.76 48.44
CA ILE A 83 30.04 50.14 47.26
C ILE A 83 29.07 50.39 46.11
N THR A 84 29.50 51.18 45.16
CA THR A 84 28.82 51.58 43.94
C THR A 84 28.35 50.38 43.15
N SER A 85 27.09 49.99 43.28
CA SER A 85 26.41 49.07 42.34
C SER A 85 25.92 49.85 41.13
N LYS A 86 26.57 49.63 39.99
CA LYS A 86 26.18 50.16 38.70
C LYS A 86 24.74 49.67 38.39
N LYS A 87 23.73 50.51 38.61
CA LYS A 87 22.34 50.31 38.24
C LYS A 87 22.24 50.11 36.75
N TRP A 88 22.07 48.90 36.29
CA TRP A 88 21.65 48.63 34.93
C TRP A 88 20.26 49.24 34.71
N SER A 89 20.13 50.08 33.67
CA SER A 89 18.85 50.72 33.32
C SER A 89 17.78 49.66 33.05
N LEU A 90 16.52 49.91 33.45
CA LEU A 90 15.36 49.03 33.22
C LEU A 90 15.26 48.56 31.76
N THR A 91 15.66 49.40 30.79
CA THR A 91 15.70 49.08 29.35
C THR A 91 16.61 47.91 29.01
N LYS A 92 17.79 47.75 29.67
CA LYS A 92 18.68 46.60 29.38
C LYS A 92 18.21 45.32 30.06
N LYS A 93 17.43 45.41 31.16
CA LYS A 93 16.88 44.23 31.88
C LYS A 93 15.70 43.60 31.19
N ILE A 94 14.96 44.32 30.37
CA ILE A 94 13.76 43.85 29.65
C ILE A 94 14.04 43.60 28.18
N ILE A 95 14.84 44.47 27.51
CA ILE A 95 15.09 44.35 26.07
C ILE A 95 15.91 43.09 25.74
N PHE A 96 16.93 42.74 26.55
CA PHE A 96 17.81 41.58 26.23
C PHE A 96 17.10 40.22 26.26
N PRO A 97 16.27 39.89 27.30
CA PRO A 97 15.48 38.67 27.29
C PRO A 97 14.34 38.72 26.24
N LEU A 98 13.77 39.89 25.97
CA LEU A 98 12.72 40.04 24.97
C LEU A 98 13.25 39.84 23.54
N THR A 99 14.44 40.34 23.23
CA THR A 99 15.12 40.12 21.94
C THR A 99 15.53 38.65 21.78
N GLY A 100 15.98 37.98 22.81
CA GLY A 100 16.26 36.55 22.81
C GLY A 100 15.00 35.72 22.54
N LEU A 101 13.89 36.05 23.19
CA LEU A 101 12.59 35.40 23.00
C LEU A 101 12.07 35.61 21.57
N ILE A 102 12.16 36.84 21.04
CA ILE A 102 11.74 37.18 19.66
C ILE A 102 12.61 36.44 18.64
N LEU A 103 13.93 36.37 18.81
CA LEU A 103 14.83 35.63 17.94
C LEU A 103 14.58 34.13 17.99
N THR A 104 14.22 33.57 19.14
CA THR A 104 13.88 32.15 19.28
C THR A 104 12.55 31.82 18.62
N ILE A 105 11.56 32.72 18.76
CA ILE A 105 10.27 32.59 18.07
C ILE A 105 10.47 32.73 16.56
N ILE A 106 11.23 33.70 16.09
CA ILE A 106 11.53 33.88 14.67
C ILE A 106 12.33 32.69 14.12
N GLY A 107 13.34 32.22 14.86
CA GLY A 107 14.12 31.03 14.49
C GLY A 107 13.27 29.74 14.49
N GLY A 108 12.39 29.56 15.47
CA GLY A 108 11.45 28.45 15.53
C GLY A 108 10.41 28.50 14.41
N VAL A 109 9.84 29.67 14.14
CA VAL A 109 8.90 29.90 13.03
C VAL A 109 9.62 29.70 11.68
N PHE A 110 10.86 30.20 11.53
CA PHE A 110 11.66 30.01 10.32
C PHE A 110 12.02 28.52 10.12
N TRP A 111 12.49 27.82 11.18
CA TRP A 111 12.76 26.39 11.12
C TRP A 111 11.51 25.57 10.80
N PHE A 112 10.34 25.99 11.29
CA PHE A 112 9.08 25.30 11.07
C PHE A 112 8.48 25.59 9.69
N ILE A 113 8.57 26.84 9.23
CA ILE A 113 8.06 27.24 7.92
C ILE A 113 9.03 26.84 6.80
N TYR A 114 10.34 26.78 7.08
CA TYR A 114 11.35 26.42 6.09
C TYR A 114 11.15 25.02 5.48
N PRO A 115 10.87 23.93 6.24
CA PRO A 115 10.46 22.66 5.64
C PRO A 115 9.14 22.76 4.87
N PHE A 116 8.18 23.55 5.32
CA PHE A 116 6.91 23.76 4.61
C PHE A 116 7.09 24.54 3.30
N LEU A 117 7.97 25.52 3.31
CA LEU A 117 8.37 26.22 2.09
C LEU A 117 9.24 25.35 1.17
N THR A 118 9.98 24.37 1.73
CA THR A 118 10.82 23.45 0.96
C THR A 118 10.12 22.11 0.65
N ILE A 119 9.10 21.68 1.44
CA ILE A 119 8.26 20.50 1.16
C ILE A 119 7.11 20.88 0.19
N GLY A 120 6.63 22.11 0.20
CA GLY A 120 5.77 22.66 -0.85
C GLY A 120 6.52 22.99 -2.14
N MET A 121 7.84 23.15 -2.06
CA MET A 121 8.81 23.04 -3.13
C MET A 121 9.47 21.65 -3.00
N GLY A 122 8.73 20.57 -3.28
CA GLY A 122 9.38 19.40 -3.86
C GLY A 122 10.32 19.97 -4.91
N ASN A 123 11.55 19.50 -5.01
CA ASN A 123 12.43 19.82 -6.14
C ASN A 123 11.63 19.52 -7.42
N GLU A 124 10.73 20.43 -7.82
CA GLU A 124 10.32 20.50 -9.19
C GLU A 124 11.64 20.71 -9.91
N LYS A 125 12.08 19.68 -10.60
CA LYS A 125 13.15 19.80 -11.57
C LYS A 125 12.81 21.07 -12.35
N GLU A 126 13.62 22.12 -12.23
CA GLU A 126 13.41 23.36 -12.96
C GLU A 126 13.62 23.00 -14.42
N TYR A 127 12.52 22.80 -15.12
CA TYR A 127 12.54 22.53 -16.54
C TYR A 127 12.63 23.86 -17.28
N ASP A 128 13.57 23.96 -18.21
CA ASP A 128 13.74 25.14 -19.04
C ASP A 128 12.52 25.40 -19.96
N ALA A 129 11.79 24.33 -20.30
CA ALA A 129 10.54 24.39 -21.04
C ALA A 129 9.60 23.22 -20.78
N SER A 130 8.34 23.40 -21.18
CA SER A 130 7.31 22.38 -21.13
C SER A 130 6.59 22.26 -22.48
N ILE A 131 6.31 21.01 -22.91
CA ILE A 131 5.71 20.71 -24.22
C ILE A 131 4.59 19.67 -24.09
N ALA A 132 3.53 19.84 -24.88
CA ALA A 132 2.50 18.84 -25.10
C ALA A 132 2.51 18.40 -26.57
N ILE A 133 2.48 17.11 -26.82
CA ILE A 133 2.30 16.52 -28.16
C ILE A 133 0.85 16.06 -28.23
N LEU A 134 0.02 16.74 -29.00
CA LEU A 134 -1.38 16.35 -29.17
C LEU A 134 -1.48 15.11 -30.06
N TYR A 135 -2.58 14.36 -29.91
CA TYR A 135 -2.86 13.25 -30.80
C TYR A 135 -2.92 13.73 -32.25
N MET A 136 -2.13 13.08 -33.08
CA MET A 136 -2.14 13.36 -34.51
C MET A 136 -3.51 13.02 -35.08
N GLU A 137 -4.09 13.96 -35.87
CA GLU A 137 -5.34 13.71 -36.54
C GLU A 137 -5.17 12.63 -37.60
N ASN A 138 -6.00 11.58 -37.54
CA ASN A 138 -5.98 10.55 -38.57
C ASN A 138 -6.91 10.92 -39.73
N ILE A 139 -6.32 11.19 -40.88
CA ILE A 139 -7.04 11.48 -42.15
C ILE A 139 -7.04 10.24 -43.06
N SER A 140 -6.66 9.06 -42.53
CA SER A 140 -6.59 7.79 -43.24
C SER A 140 -7.89 6.98 -43.07
N PRO A 141 -8.14 5.94 -43.85
CA PRO A 141 -9.20 4.93 -43.58
C PRO A 141 -9.01 4.32 -42.16
N ASP A 142 -10.11 4.01 -41.47
CA ASP A 142 -10.15 3.58 -40.05
C ASP A 142 -9.22 2.40 -39.69
N GLU A 143 -8.98 1.47 -40.62
CA GLU A 143 -8.09 0.32 -40.43
C GLU A 143 -6.64 0.67 -40.08
N LYS A 144 -6.21 1.93 -40.30
CA LYS A 144 -4.85 2.42 -40.09
C LYS A 144 -4.76 3.53 -39.03
N SER A 145 -5.80 3.71 -38.23
CA SER A 145 -5.86 4.77 -37.21
C SER A 145 -4.79 4.65 -36.13
N TYR A 146 -4.36 3.43 -35.79
CA TYR A 146 -3.33 3.14 -34.80
C TYR A 146 -1.96 3.76 -35.11
N PHE A 147 -1.65 4.05 -36.39
CA PHE A 147 -0.39 4.68 -36.76
C PHE A 147 -0.29 6.14 -36.28
N ALA A 148 -1.41 6.88 -36.29
CA ALA A 148 -1.42 8.27 -35.79
C ALA A 148 -1.22 8.30 -34.28
N ASP A 149 -1.85 7.37 -33.55
CA ASP A 149 -1.69 7.21 -32.11
C ASP A 149 -0.26 6.77 -31.76
N GLY A 150 0.29 5.78 -32.47
CA GLY A 150 1.65 5.30 -32.29
C GLY A 150 2.71 6.36 -32.54
N LEU A 151 2.53 7.21 -33.56
CA LEU A 151 3.43 8.35 -33.81
C LEU A 151 3.43 9.33 -32.65
N THR A 152 2.25 9.64 -32.10
CA THR A 152 2.13 10.53 -30.92
C THR A 152 2.86 9.96 -29.72
N GLU A 153 2.69 8.69 -29.42
CA GLU A 153 3.32 8.00 -28.29
C GLU A 153 4.84 7.97 -28.40
N GLU A 154 5.35 7.65 -29.59
CA GLU A 154 6.78 7.60 -29.83
C GLU A 154 7.43 8.99 -29.68
N LEU A 155 6.78 10.05 -30.18
CA LEU A 155 7.26 11.41 -30.00
C LEU A 155 7.26 11.83 -28.53
N ILE A 156 6.22 11.50 -27.76
CA ILE A 156 6.17 11.73 -26.31
C ILE A 156 7.33 11.00 -25.62
N THR A 157 7.51 9.72 -25.91
CA THR A 157 8.55 8.86 -25.32
C THR A 157 9.95 9.41 -25.61
N ARG A 158 10.23 9.78 -26.84
CA ARG A 158 11.55 10.29 -27.23
C ARG A 158 11.86 11.64 -26.61
N LEU A 159 10.91 12.58 -26.69
CA LEU A 159 11.11 13.92 -26.12
C LEU A 159 11.19 13.92 -24.58
N SER A 160 10.56 12.94 -23.94
CA SER A 160 10.67 12.75 -22.47
C SER A 160 12.07 12.36 -21.98
N ARG A 161 12.97 11.93 -22.88
CA ARG A 161 14.37 11.62 -22.58
C ARG A 161 15.25 12.87 -22.43
N ILE A 162 14.75 14.03 -22.82
CA ILE A 162 15.46 15.33 -22.71
C ILE A 162 15.35 15.82 -21.27
N GLN A 163 16.49 15.99 -20.57
CA GLN A 163 16.52 16.25 -19.14
C GLN A 163 15.84 17.56 -18.70
N ASN A 164 15.91 18.61 -19.51
CA ASN A 164 15.38 19.95 -19.18
C ASN A 164 14.06 20.27 -19.87
N LEU A 165 13.42 19.27 -20.49
CA LEU A 165 12.14 19.42 -21.18
C LEU A 165 11.04 18.64 -20.42
N LYS A 166 10.06 19.35 -19.87
CA LYS A 166 8.88 18.74 -19.26
C LYS A 166 7.89 18.35 -20.36
N VAL A 167 7.85 17.09 -20.75
CA VAL A 167 6.89 16.58 -21.74
C VAL A 167 5.62 16.12 -21.04
N ARG A 168 4.47 16.60 -21.51
CA ARG A 168 3.18 16.12 -20.99
C ARG A 168 2.93 14.68 -21.44
N PRO A 169 2.53 13.80 -20.49
CA PRO A 169 2.22 12.42 -20.83
C PRO A 169 0.99 12.34 -21.74
N ARG A 170 0.89 11.22 -22.46
CA ARG A 170 -0.22 10.89 -23.37
C ARG A 170 -1.59 11.13 -22.74
N THR A 171 -1.77 10.78 -21.49
CA THR A 171 -3.04 10.89 -20.76
C THR A 171 -3.53 12.32 -20.60
N ASP A 172 -2.61 13.25 -20.37
CA ASP A 172 -2.95 14.66 -20.24
C ASP A 172 -3.48 15.21 -21.56
N VAL A 173 -2.91 14.77 -22.67
CA VAL A 173 -3.29 15.22 -24.02
C VAL A 173 -4.49 14.43 -24.58
N ALA A 174 -4.77 13.24 -24.07
CA ALA A 174 -5.88 12.39 -24.51
C ALA A 174 -7.25 13.06 -24.34
N ILE A 175 -7.42 13.92 -23.35
CA ILE A 175 -8.66 14.67 -23.12
C ILE A 175 -9.01 15.63 -24.29
N PHE A 176 -8.02 15.96 -25.12
CA PHE A 176 -8.19 16.83 -26.30
C PHE A 176 -8.36 16.03 -27.60
N LYS A 177 -8.22 14.70 -27.56
CA LYS A 177 -8.47 13.83 -28.72
C LYS A 177 -9.93 14.01 -29.15
N ASN A 178 -10.13 14.37 -30.42
CA ASN A 178 -11.46 14.62 -31.01
C ASN A 178 -12.27 15.77 -30.36
N LYS A 179 -11.60 16.70 -29.65
CA LYS A 179 -12.26 17.88 -29.09
C LYS A 179 -11.75 19.16 -29.75
N THR A 180 -12.66 20.09 -29.99
CA THR A 180 -12.32 21.42 -30.44
C THR A 180 -11.96 22.27 -29.22
N ALA A 181 -10.67 22.61 -29.07
CA ALA A 181 -10.17 23.49 -28.03
C ALA A 181 -9.15 24.45 -28.66
N THR A 182 -9.04 25.69 -28.13
CA THR A 182 -8.03 26.63 -28.60
C THR A 182 -6.66 26.28 -28.02
N MET A 183 -5.57 26.77 -28.65
CA MET A 183 -4.21 26.53 -28.18
C MET A 183 -4.00 27.12 -26.78
N GLU A 184 -4.64 28.27 -26.49
CA GLU A 184 -4.63 28.89 -25.18
C GLU A 184 -5.30 28.02 -24.12
N GLU A 185 -6.49 27.47 -24.37
CA GLU A 185 -7.21 26.57 -23.46
C GLU A 185 -6.40 25.30 -23.18
N ILE A 186 -5.77 24.72 -24.22
CA ILE A 186 -4.91 23.54 -24.09
C ILE A 186 -3.69 23.87 -23.24
N SER A 187 -3.02 24.99 -23.53
CA SER A 187 -1.83 25.43 -22.82
C SER A 187 -2.12 25.72 -21.34
N GLU A 188 -3.21 26.41 -21.04
CA GLU A 188 -3.61 26.72 -19.66
C GLU A 188 -3.88 25.42 -18.89
N LYS A 189 -4.66 24.52 -19.47
CA LYS A 189 -5.02 23.27 -18.82
C LYS A 189 -3.84 22.31 -18.64
N LEU A 190 -2.93 22.23 -19.59
CA LEU A 190 -1.74 21.40 -19.54
C LEU A 190 -0.54 22.09 -18.87
N SER A 191 -0.59 23.40 -18.66
CA SER A 191 0.52 24.23 -18.15
C SER A 191 1.80 24.01 -18.97
N VAL A 192 1.72 24.26 -20.31
CA VAL A 192 2.83 24.05 -21.24
C VAL A 192 3.17 25.34 -22.00
N ASN A 193 4.46 25.45 -22.37
CA ASN A 193 4.98 26.57 -23.18
C ASN A 193 4.85 26.30 -24.68
N TYR A 194 4.92 25.01 -25.06
CA TYR A 194 4.92 24.55 -26.45
C TYR A 194 3.86 23.48 -26.68
N ILE A 195 3.27 23.49 -27.87
CA ILE A 195 2.33 22.47 -28.32
C ILE A 195 2.75 21.97 -29.70
N VAL A 196 2.78 20.63 -29.83
CA VAL A 196 2.91 19.96 -31.15
C VAL A 196 1.56 19.43 -31.53
N GLU A 197 1.11 19.77 -32.73
CA GLU A 197 -0.06 19.15 -33.37
C GLU A 197 0.30 18.64 -34.76
N GLY A 198 -0.52 17.80 -35.32
CA GLY A 198 -0.30 17.31 -36.68
C GLY A 198 -1.40 16.42 -37.20
N ALA A 199 -1.20 15.96 -38.45
CA ALA A 199 -2.12 15.04 -39.10
C ALA A 199 -1.35 13.98 -39.87
N VAL A 200 -1.87 12.74 -39.84
CA VAL A 200 -1.34 11.58 -40.55
C VAL A 200 -2.33 11.17 -41.65
N LYS A 201 -1.85 11.03 -42.87
CA LYS A 201 -2.61 10.54 -44.00
C LYS A 201 -1.89 9.37 -44.65
N ILE A 202 -2.54 8.21 -44.71
CA ILE A 202 -2.03 7.01 -45.36
C ILE A 202 -2.97 6.61 -46.48
N ILE A 203 -2.44 6.51 -47.71
CA ILE A 203 -3.18 6.03 -48.89
C ILE A 203 -2.36 4.94 -49.55
N GLY A 204 -2.81 3.69 -49.46
CA GLY A 204 -2.02 2.52 -49.87
C GLY A 204 -0.74 2.44 -49.02
N ASP A 205 0.41 2.55 -49.68
CA ASP A 205 1.73 2.57 -49.04
C ASP A 205 2.30 3.99 -48.88
N ASN A 206 1.60 5.03 -49.34
CA ASN A 206 2.07 6.39 -49.25
C ASN A 206 1.67 7.02 -47.88
N LEU A 207 2.65 7.50 -47.14
CA LEU A 207 2.53 8.18 -45.88
C LEU A 207 2.78 9.68 -46.04
N ARG A 208 1.89 10.51 -45.52
CA ARG A 208 2.13 11.94 -45.33
C ARG A 208 1.84 12.31 -43.88
N VAL A 209 2.82 12.95 -43.24
CA VAL A 209 2.69 13.49 -41.88
C VAL A 209 2.93 15.00 -41.93
N ASN A 210 1.97 15.78 -41.47
CA ASN A 210 2.11 17.20 -41.28
C ASN A 210 2.28 17.44 -39.77
N VAL A 211 3.28 18.22 -39.36
CA VAL A 211 3.55 18.54 -37.95
C VAL A 211 3.81 20.00 -37.79
N THR A 212 3.25 20.61 -36.74
CA THR A 212 3.43 22.01 -36.40
C THR A 212 3.79 22.15 -34.93
N LEU A 213 4.80 22.92 -34.62
CA LEU A 213 5.22 23.32 -33.25
C LEU A 213 4.81 24.75 -32.98
N PHE A 214 3.98 24.96 -31.95
CA PHE A 214 3.52 26.29 -31.52
C PHE A 214 4.28 26.76 -30.28
N ASP A 215 4.62 28.07 -30.26
CA ASP A 215 5.05 28.81 -29.08
C ASP A 215 3.86 29.60 -28.56
N ILE A 216 3.35 29.18 -27.39
CA ILE A 216 2.13 29.77 -26.81
C ILE A 216 2.39 31.22 -26.38
N ALA A 217 3.55 31.51 -25.79
CA ALA A 217 3.87 32.86 -25.31
C ALA A 217 3.92 33.87 -26.45
N LYS A 218 4.25 33.45 -27.67
CA LYS A 218 4.30 34.30 -28.86
C LYS A 218 3.05 34.20 -29.73
N ASN A 219 2.16 33.25 -29.38
CA ASN A 219 0.95 32.95 -30.15
C ASN A 219 1.25 32.77 -31.65
N ASN A 220 2.29 32.01 -31.99
CA ASN A 220 2.67 31.72 -33.36
C ASN A 220 3.28 30.30 -33.52
N SER A 221 3.22 29.78 -34.74
CA SER A 221 3.95 28.57 -35.09
C SER A 221 5.45 28.87 -35.21
N LEU A 222 6.27 28.14 -34.46
CA LEU A 222 7.72 28.17 -34.58
C LEU A 222 8.23 27.44 -35.81
N TRP A 223 7.54 26.38 -36.15
CA TRP A 223 7.93 25.47 -37.20
C TRP A 223 6.73 24.66 -37.68
N SER A 224 6.66 24.42 -38.99
CA SER A 224 5.69 23.52 -39.60
C SER A 224 6.35 22.84 -40.80
N GLU A 225 6.19 21.50 -40.88
CA GLU A 225 6.80 20.70 -41.94
C GLU A 225 5.90 19.55 -42.38
N SER A 226 6.06 19.12 -43.61
CA SER A 226 5.33 18.01 -44.21
C SER A 226 6.31 16.91 -44.63
N TYR A 227 6.17 15.74 -44.07
CA TYR A 227 6.96 14.56 -44.36
C TYR A 227 6.16 13.67 -45.34
N ASN A 228 6.74 13.42 -46.50
CA ASN A 228 6.17 12.52 -47.50
C ASN A 228 7.10 11.32 -47.67
N ASN A 229 6.59 10.12 -47.36
CA ASN A 229 7.39 8.90 -47.33
C ASN A 229 6.50 7.69 -47.67
N THR A 230 7.04 6.50 -47.56
CA THR A 230 6.27 5.26 -47.57
C THR A 230 5.97 4.80 -46.15
N LEU A 231 4.93 4.00 -45.98
CA LEU A 231 4.54 3.45 -44.69
C LEU A 231 5.67 2.64 -44.05
N HIS A 232 6.46 1.91 -44.85
CA HIS A 232 7.63 1.18 -44.38
C HIS A 232 8.72 2.07 -43.71
N ASN A 233 8.74 3.36 -44.07
CA ASN A 233 9.70 4.32 -43.54
C ASN A 233 9.13 5.14 -42.40
N ILE A 234 7.98 4.80 -41.80
CA ILE A 234 7.32 5.59 -40.76
C ILE A 234 8.23 5.84 -39.56
N LEU A 235 9.06 4.87 -39.16
CA LEU A 235 10.02 5.00 -38.05
C LEU A 235 11.08 6.05 -38.36
N ASN A 236 11.57 6.16 -39.60
CA ASN A 236 12.50 7.22 -40.02
C ASN A 236 11.81 8.59 -39.97
N VAL A 237 10.53 8.66 -40.37
CA VAL A 237 9.74 9.91 -40.27
C VAL A 237 9.56 10.33 -38.83
N GLN A 238 9.34 9.42 -37.91
CA GLN A 238 9.29 9.69 -36.45
C GLN A 238 10.62 10.29 -35.98
N ASP A 239 11.75 9.73 -36.39
CA ASP A 239 13.09 10.20 -36.05
C ASP A 239 13.33 11.63 -36.56
N GLU A 240 12.98 11.88 -37.84
CA GLU A 240 13.10 13.19 -38.46
C GLU A 240 12.24 14.26 -37.74
N ILE A 241 11.00 13.91 -37.36
CA ILE A 241 10.10 14.80 -36.61
C ILE A 241 10.67 15.11 -35.24
N ALA A 242 11.06 14.09 -34.46
CA ALA A 242 11.63 14.27 -33.13
C ALA A 242 12.88 15.13 -33.17
N SER A 243 13.81 14.84 -34.09
CA SER A 243 15.05 15.63 -34.28
C SER A 243 14.77 17.06 -34.69
N SER A 244 13.76 17.31 -35.55
CA SER A 244 13.36 18.65 -35.97
C SER A 244 12.79 19.47 -34.81
N ILE A 245 11.93 18.84 -33.96
CA ILE A 245 11.40 19.47 -32.75
C ILE A 245 12.54 19.84 -31.79
N VAL A 246 13.44 18.91 -31.51
CA VAL A 246 14.61 19.12 -30.64
C VAL A 246 15.46 20.26 -31.15
N LYS A 247 15.79 20.25 -32.44
CA LYS A 247 16.59 21.32 -33.06
C LYS A 247 15.94 22.68 -32.98
N LYS A 248 14.61 22.79 -33.07
CA LYS A 248 13.87 24.05 -32.92
C LYS A 248 13.78 24.52 -31.47
N LEU A 249 13.74 23.57 -30.53
CA LEU A 249 13.79 23.89 -29.10
C LEU A 249 15.22 24.21 -28.63
N ASP A 250 16.27 23.63 -29.25
CA ASP A 250 17.69 23.87 -28.90
C ASP A 250 18.10 25.36 -29.09
N GLU A 251 17.48 26.07 -30.00
CA GLU A 251 17.65 27.52 -30.15
C GLU A 251 17.26 28.32 -28.87
N LYS A 252 16.53 27.68 -27.93
CA LYS A 252 15.98 28.29 -26.70
C LYS A 252 16.33 27.56 -25.43
N LEU A 253 16.70 26.29 -25.52
CA LEU A 253 17.02 25.40 -24.41
C LEU A 253 18.48 24.98 -24.53
N THR A 254 19.16 24.82 -23.38
CA THR A 254 20.50 24.22 -23.36
C THR A 254 20.38 22.71 -23.51
N ILE A 255 20.09 22.21 -24.71
CA ILE A 255 20.01 20.78 -25.00
C ILE A 255 21.43 20.23 -25.17
N THR A 256 21.77 19.22 -24.40
CA THR A 256 23.11 18.64 -24.45
C THR A 256 23.26 17.65 -25.62
N LYS A 257 24.50 17.40 -26.07
CA LYS A 257 24.75 16.35 -27.05
C LYS A 257 24.30 14.95 -26.59
N VAL A 258 24.20 14.74 -25.26
CA VAL A 258 23.68 13.51 -24.65
C VAL A 258 22.16 13.41 -24.84
N ASP A 259 21.45 14.52 -24.66
CA ASP A 259 20.00 14.58 -24.86
C ASP A 259 19.65 14.33 -26.34
N ILE A 260 20.40 14.92 -27.28
CA ILE A 260 20.21 14.68 -28.73
C ILE A 260 20.38 13.20 -29.05
N ARG A 261 21.48 12.56 -28.59
CA ARG A 261 21.69 11.12 -28.81
C ARG A 261 20.61 10.25 -28.19
N ALA A 262 20.06 10.65 -27.02
CA ALA A 262 18.97 9.93 -26.38
C ALA A 262 17.67 9.96 -27.21
N THR A 263 17.43 11.06 -27.93
CA THR A 263 16.25 11.16 -28.83
C THR A 263 16.43 10.46 -30.18
N GLU A 264 17.67 10.31 -30.66
CA GLU A 264 18.02 9.59 -31.90
C GLU A 264 18.00 8.05 -31.76
N ARG A 265 17.77 7.53 -30.56
CA ARG A 265 17.81 6.11 -30.24
C ARG A 265 16.57 5.42 -30.80
N LYS A 266 16.75 4.54 -31.77
CA LYS A 266 15.69 3.75 -32.38
C LYS A 266 15.39 2.51 -31.56
N SER A 267 14.11 2.26 -31.27
CA SER A 267 13.67 1.03 -30.60
C SER A 267 13.82 -0.18 -31.54
N THR A 268 13.43 -0.03 -32.81
CA THR A 268 13.60 -1.00 -33.90
C THR A 268 13.54 -0.28 -35.25
N GLU A 269 14.14 -0.86 -36.30
CA GLU A 269 13.96 -0.41 -37.69
C GLU A 269 12.89 -1.22 -38.43
N ASN A 270 12.38 -2.30 -37.83
CA ASN A 270 11.39 -3.18 -38.44
C ASN A 270 9.98 -2.76 -38.02
N LEU A 271 9.20 -2.26 -38.98
CA LEU A 271 7.83 -1.78 -38.73
C LEU A 271 6.90 -2.90 -38.25
N GLU A 272 7.05 -4.12 -38.75
CA GLU A 272 6.20 -5.25 -38.36
C GLU A 272 6.51 -5.68 -36.92
N ALA A 273 7.78 -5.72 -36.53
CA ALA A 273 8.22 -5.91 -35.14
C ALA A 273 7.66 -4.84 -34.22
N TYR A 274 7.70 -3.56 -34.64
CA TYR A 274 7.10 -2.45 -33.87
C TYR A 274 5.59 -2.62 -33.69
N ASN A 275 4.86 -3.03 -34.72
CA ASN A 275 3.41 -3.23 -34.66
C ASN A 275 3.03 -4.38 -33.71
N LEU A 276 3.77 -5.47 -33.73
CA LEU A 276 3.57 -6.60 -32.84
C LEU A 276 3.85 -6.20 -31.37
N TYR A 277 4.95 -5.49 -31.12
CA TYR A 277 5.28 -4.94 -29.82
C TYR A 277 4.19 -3.97 -29.32
N SER A 278 3.70 -3.07 -30.19
CA SER A 278 2.63 -2.14 -29.85
C SER A 278 1.31 -2.83 -29.49
N LYS A 279 0.96 -3.92 -30.17
CA LYS A 279 -0.18 -4.77 -29.79
C LYS A 279 0.04 -5.44 -28.45
N ALA A 280 1.25 -5.96 -28.21
CA ALA A 280 1.61 -6.59 -26.95
C ALA A 280 1.51 -5.60 -25.77
N THR A 281 1.96 -4.35 -25.95
CA THR A 281 1.84 -3.31 -24.92
C THR A 281 0.41 -2.86 -24.67
N LEU A 282 -0.45 -2.84 -25.68
CA LEU A 282 -1.88 -2.54 -25.51
C LEU A 282 -2.57 -3.59 -24.62
N ASN A 283 -2.18 -4.87 -24.73
CA ASN A 283 -2.71 -5.92 -23.87
C ASN A 283 -2.43 -5.63 -22.37
N MET A 284 -1.30 -4.97 -22.03
CA MET A 284 -1.02 -4.56 -20.64
C MET A 284 -2.06 -3.58 -20.07
N SER A 285 -2.81 -2.87 -20.90
CA SER A 285 -3.85 -1.95 -20.44
C SER A 285 -5.13 -2.64 -19.98
N GLU A 286 -5.24 -3.94 -20.19
CA GLU A 286 -6.36 -4.75 -19.71
C GLU A 286 -6.20 -5.07 -18.23
N THR A 287 -6.82 -4.28 -17.37
CA THR A 287 -6.64 -4.32 -15.90
C THR A 287 -7.49 -5.38 -15.19
N ASN A 288 -8.35 -6.09 -15.89
CA ASN A 288 -9.29 -7.05 -15.31
C ASN A 288 -9.15 -8.45 -15.95
N ILE A 289 -7.91 -8.90 -16.11
CA ILE A 289 -7.55 -10.22 -16.65
C ILE A 289 -6.45 -10.84 -15.80
N ASP A 290 -6.48 -12.14 -15.63
CA ASP A 290 -5.42 -12.87 -14.93
C ASP A 290 -4.08 -12.76 -15.67
N GLY A 291 -2.98 -12.56 -14.91
CA GLY A 291 -1.66 -12.33 -15.46
C GLY A 291 -1.13 -13.49 -16.31
N ALA A 292 -1.42 -14.73 -15.95
CA ALA A 292 -0.98 -15.90 -16.73
C ALA A 292 -1.76 -16.03 -18.05
N LEU A 293 -3.05 -15.71 -18.04
CA LEU A 293 -3.85 -15.66 -19.27
C LEU A 293 -3.37 -14.53 -20.18
N LEU A 294 -3.10 -13.36 -19.62
CA LEU A 294 -2.54 -12.22 -20.35
C LEU A 294 -1.18 -12.58 -20.98
N ALA A 295 -0.29 -13.22 -20.22
CA ALA A 295 1.01 -13.67 -20.70
C ALA A 295 0.85 -14.67 -21.88
N LYS A 296 -0.07 -15.63 -21.77
CA LYS A 296 -0.35 -16.61 -22.83
C LYS A 296 -0.77 -15.96 -24.15
N GLN A 297 -1.52 -14.86 -24.08
CA GLN A 297 -1.97 -14.11 -25.26
C GLN A 297 -0.89 -13.20 -25.84
N THR A 298 0.03 -12.71 -25.00
CA THR A 298 0.96 -11.63 -25.35
C THR A 298 2.35 -12.14 -25.72
N ILE A 299 2.87 -13.18 -25.08
CA ILE A 299 4.20 -13.75 -25.37
C ILE A 299 4.40 -14.07 -26.86
N PRO A 300 3.47 -14.72 -27.57
CA PRO A 300 3.67 -15.02 -28.98
C PRO A 300 3.90 -13.78 -29.87
N LEU A 301 3.23 -12.67 -29.57
CA LEU A 301 3.42 -11.41 -30.31
C LEU A 301 4.81 -10.83 -30.08
N ILE A 302 5.34 -10.95 -28.87
CA ILE A 302 6.66 -10.44 -28.51
C ILE A 302 7.75 -11.30 -29.14
N GLU A 303 7.60 -12.62 -29.10
CA GLU A 303 8.53 -13.57 -29.70
C GLU A 303 8.62 -13.37 -31.24
N GLU A 304 7.49 -13.18 -31.90
CA GLU A 304 7.46 -12.86 -33.33
C GLU A 304 8.13 -11.50 -33.62
N ALA A 305 7.94 -10.50 -32.77
CA ALA A 305 8.63 -9.21 -32.90
C ALA A 305 10.16 -9.36 -32.77
N ILE A 306 10.64 -10.25 -31.89
CA ILE A 306 12.07 -10.55 -31.72
C ILE A 306 12.61 -11.35 -32.90
N GLU A 307 11.83 -12.26 -33.50
CA GLU A 307 12.22 -12.99 -34.72
C GLU A 307 12.42 -12.05 -35.90
N LEU A 308 11.58 -10.99 -35.99
CA LEU A 308 11.67 -9.98 -37.03
C LEU A 308 12.81 -8.98 -36.81
N ASP A 309 13.15 -8.68 -35.55
CA ASP A 309 14.29 -7.85 -35.17
C ASP A 309 14.93 -8.39 -33.86
N SER A 310 15.97 -9.19 -34.04
CA SER A 310 16.71 -9.81 -32.95
C SER A 310 17.51 -8.82 -32.08
N THR A 311 17.51 -7.53 -32.40
CA THR A 311 18.16 -6.47 -31.62
C THR A 311 17.17 -5.59 -30.86
N TYR A 312 15.86 -5.91 -30.91
CA TYR A 312 14.80 -5.12 -30.32
C TYR A 312 14.80 -5.19 -28.79
N ALA A 313 15.54 -4.30 -28.14
CA ALA A 313 15.75 -4.26 -26.70
C ALA A 313 14.45 -4.20 -25.89
N ASP A 314 13.48 -3.34 -26.31
CA ASP A 314 12.21 -3.19 -25.60
C ASP A 314 11.38 -4.48 -25.63
N ALA A 315 11.42 -5.24 -26.74
CA ALA A 315 10.73 -6.51 -26.85
C ALA A 315 11.31 -7.57 -25.91
N TYR A 316 12.65 -7.65 -25.75
CA TYR A 316 13.27 -8.53 -24.78
C TYR A 316 12.90 -8.17 -23.34
N ALA A 317 12.87 -6.88 -22.98
CA ALA A 317 12.47 -6.44 -21.65
C ALA A 317 10.99 -6.79 -21.36
N LEU A 318 10.13 -6.61 -22.36
CA LEU A 318 8.71 -6.95 -22.26
C LEU A 318 8.49 -8.48 -22.16
N LEU A 319 9.26 -9.27 -22.92
CA LEU A 319 9.24 -10.74 -22.81
C LEU A 319 9.60 -11.20 -21.40
N ALA A 320 10.64 -10.60 -20.81
CA ALA A 320 11.09 -10.94 -19.46
C ALA A 320 9.98 -10.79 -18.42
N ILE A 321 9.22 -9.67 -18.44
CA ILE A 321 8.14 -9.48 -17.46
C ILE A 321 6.92 -10.37 -17.73
N PHE A 322 6.57 -10.63 -19.01
CA PHE A 322 5.48 -11.56 -19.33
C PHE A 322 5.82 -13.02 -19.04
N GLN A 323 7.08 -13.43 -19.14
CA GLN A 323 7.53 -14.74 -18.69
C GLN A 323 7.34 -14.90 -17.18
N PHE A 324 7.62 -13.87 -16.37
CA PHE A 324 7.29 -13.89 -14.95
C PHE A 324 5.79 -14.08 -14.72
N PHE A 325 4.91 -13.32 -15.38
CA PHE A 325 3.46 -13.48 -15.25
C PHE A 325 2.95 -14.85 -15.74
N SER A 326 3.68 -15.53 -16.61
CA SER A 326 3.31 -16.87 -17.07
C SER A 326 3.57 -17.97 -16.03
N THR A 327 4.37 -17.71 -14.99
CA THR A 327 4.61 -18.68 -13.92
C THR A 327 3.36 -18.83 -13.04
N THR A 328 2.93 -20.05 -12.82
CA THR A 328 1.77 -20.37 -11.97
C THR A 328 2.13 -21.45 -10.98
N ASN A 329 1.47 -21.48 -9.83
CA ASN A 329 1.66 -22.50 -8.79
C ASN A 329 1.35 -23.93 -9.29
N GLN A 330 0.64 -24.08 -10.42
CA GLN A 330 0.31 -25.37 -11.03
C GLN A 330 1.42 -25.97 -11.90
N MET A 331 2.46 -25.19 -12.24
CA MET A 331 3.52 -25.62 -13.17
C MET A 331 4.59 -26.51 -12.56
N GLY A 332 4.68 -26.58 -11.24
CA GLY A 332 5.80 -27.17 -10.53
C GLY A 332 7.03 -26.23 -10.47
N GLU A 333 7.81 -26.39 -9.39
CA GLU A 333 8.90 -25.47 -9.04
C GLU A 333 10.01 -25.43 -10.08
N ASP A 334 10.51 -26.57 -10.52
CA ASP A 334 11.61 -26.66 -11.50
C ASP A 334 11.29 -25.94 -12.81
N ARG A 335 10.05 -26.06 -13.29
CA ARG A 335 9.60 -25.41 -14.53
C ARG A 335 9.49 -23.90 -14.33
N SER A 336 8.95 -23.46 -13.20
CA SER A 336 8.84 -22.04 -12.88
C SER A 336 10.21 -21.39 -12.74
N ILE A 337 11.18 -22.06 -12.10
CA ILE A 337 12.57 -21.60 -12.00
C ILE A 337 13.19 -21.46 -13.39
N SER A 338 13.03 -22.45 -14.28
CA SER A 338 13.58 -22.39 -15.65
C SER A 338 13.00 -21.22 -16.46
N ILE A 339 11.69 -20.92 -16.32
CA ILE A 339 11.08 -19.75 -16.95
C ILE A 339 11.65 -18.44 -16.39
N MET A 340 11.85 -18.35 -15.08
CA MET A 340 12.42 -17.19 -14.44
C MET A 340 13.88 -16.95 -14.84
N GLU A 341 14.69 -18.01 -14.98
CA GLU A 341 16.06 -17.91 -15.50
C GLU A 341 16.07 -17.40 -16.95
N SER A 342 15.15 -17.88 -17.79
CA SER A 342 14.96 -17.36 -19.15
C SER A 342 14.55 -15.89 -19.15
N ALA A 343 13.66 -15.48 -18.24
CA ALA A 343 13.24 -14.09 -18.10
C ALA A 343 14.42 -13.17 -17.70
N ILE A 344 15.29 -13.62 -16.80
CA ILE A 344 16.50 -12.88 -16.43
C ILE A 344 17.43 -12.73 -17.62
N LEU A 345 17.63 -13.80 -18.40
CA LEU A 345 18.45 -13.76 -19.61
C LEU A 345 17.90 -12.80 -20.67
N ASN A 346 16.58 -12.73 -20.83
CA ASN A 346 15.95 -11.77 -21.72
C ASN A 346 16.15 -10.33 -21.24
N ALA A 347 16.06 -10.07 -19.92
CA ALA A 347 16.38 -8.76 -19.35
C ALA A 347 17.85 -8.37 -19.59
N GLU A 348 18.81 -9.31 -19.44
CA GLU A 348 20.22 -9.10 -19.76
C GLU A 348 20.42 -8.80 -21.24
N THR A 349 19.73 -9.53 -22.13
CA THR A 349 19.77 -9.33 -23.59
C THR A 349 19.22 -7.95 -23.95
N SER A 350 18.13 -7.52 -23.34
CA SER A 350 17.62 -6.14 -23.50
C SER A 350 18.71 -5.11 -23.20
N LEU A 351 19.41 -5.26 -22.06
CA LEU A 351 20.45 -4.33 -21.64
C LEU A 351 21.76 -4.45 -22.46
N LEU A 352 21.97 -5.56 -23.14
CA LEU A 352 23.07 -5.69 -24.11
C LEU A 352 22.85 -4.77 -25.31
N TYR A 353 21.61 -4.73 -25.83
CA TYR A 353 21.27 -3.89 -26.98
C TYR A 353 20.97 -2.45 -26.54
N ASP A 354 20.34 -2.24 -25.38
CA ASP A 354 20.01 -0.95 -24.80
C ASP A 354 20.32 -0.89 -23.31
N PRO A 355 21.56 -0.48 -22.87
CA PRO A 355 21.94 -0.35 -21.47
C PRO A 355 21.05 0.64 -20.67
N ASP A 356 20.32 1.54 -21.36
CA ASP A 356 19.44 2.53 -20.75
C ASP A 356 17.96 2.12 -20.81
N ASN A 357 17.66 0.90 -21.23
CA ASN A 357 16.30 0.38 -21.20
C ASN A 357 15.78 0.33 -19.76
N GLU A 358 14.73 1.10 -19.46
CA GLU A 358 14.20 1.22 -18.11
C GLU A 358 13.61 -0.09 -17.61
N LEU A 359 12.74 -0.74 -18.41
CA LEU A 359 12.12 -2.00 -18.04
C LEU A 359 13.16 -3.13 -17.89
N GLY A 360 14.18 -3.18 -18.75
CA GLY A 360 15.30 -4.11 -18.63
C GLY A 360 16.06 -3.92 -17.32
N ASN A 361 16.40 -2.67 -16.95
CA ASN A 361 17.05 -2.36 -15.67
C ASN A 361 16.15 -2.73 -14.48
N ALA A 362 14.83 -2.48 -14.58
CA ALA A 362 13.84 -2.83 -13.57
C ALA A 362 13.75 -4.36 -13.37
N CYS A 363 13.66 -5.14 -14.47
CA CYS A 363 13.66 -6.60 -14.45
C CYS A 363 14.91 -7.18 -13.80
N MET A 364 16.09 -6.57 -13.97
CA MET A 364 17.34 -7.02 -13.34
C MET A 364 17.39 -6.82 -11.82
N VAL A 365 16.47 -6.06 -11.25
CA VAL A 365 16.25 -5.94 -9.79
C VAL A 365 15.14 -6.89 -9.35
N PHE A 366 14.00 -6.82 -10.04
CA PHE A 366 12.77 -7.50 -9.67
C PHE A 366 12.86 -9.03 -9.77
N LEU A 367 13.20 -9.57 -10.96
CA LEU A 367 13.18 -11.01 -11.21
C LEU A 367 14.11 -11.81 -10.30
N PRO A 368 15.39 -11.42 -10.10
CA PRO A 368 16.25 -12.12 -9.15
C PRO A 368 15.76 -12.04 -7.69
N MET A 369 15.10 -10.94 -7.30
CA MET A 369 14.55 -10.82 -5.94
C MET A 369 13.35 -11.72 -5.76
N MET A 370 12.42 -11.77 -6.73
CA MET A 370 11.28 -12.68 -6.72
C MET A 370 11.73 -14.14 -6.66
N MET A 371 12.73 -14.50 -7.43
CA MET A 371 13.31 -15.83 -7.43
C MET A 371 13.87 -16.25 -6.07
N LEU A 372 14.60 -15.34 -5.38
CA LEU A 372 15.15 -15.57 -4.04
C LEU A 372 14.08 -15.61 -2.94
N SER A 373 12.94 -14.95 -3.15
CA SER A 373 11.86 -14.86 -2.15
C SER A 373 10.87 -16.02 -2.26
N VAL A 374 10.53 -16.43 -3.48
CA VAL A 374 9.46 -17.42 -3.73
C VAL A 374 9.98 -18.86 -3.61
N TYR A 375 11.23 -19.14 -4.02
CA TYR A 375 11.78 -20.50 -4.04
C TYR A 375 12.76 -20.70 -2.88
N ASP A 376 12.30 -21.33 -1.80
CA ASP A 376 13.02 -21.44 -0.53
C ASP A 376 14.38 -22.16 -0.64
N ASP A 377 14.46 -23.22 -1.43
CA ASP A 377 15.66 -24.04 -1.58
C ASP A 377 16.58 -23.60 -2.74
N TYR A 378 16.19 -22.59 -3.51
CA TYR A 378 16.93 -22.15 -4.69
C TYR A 378 18.36 -21.71 -4.38
N ASP A 379 18.59 -21.03 -3.25
CA ASP A 379 19.91 -20.54 -2.90
C ASP A 379 20.17 -20.38 -1.40
N LYS A 380 21.12 -21.19 -0.88
CA LYS A 380 21.56 -21.11 0.53
C LYS A 380 22.19 -19.75 0.91
N ASN A 381 22.60 -18.94 -0.08
CA ASN A 381 23.17 -17.63 0.12
C ASN A 381 22.18 -16.49 -0.17
N LYS A 382 20.87 -16.76 -0.12
CA LYS A 382 19.82 -15.79 -0.49
C LYS A 382 19.95 -14.43 0.22
N VAL A 383 20.32 -14.42 1.50
CA VAL A 383 20.54 -13.16 2.25
C VAL A 383 21.68 -12.33 1.66
N PHE A 384 22.79 -12.97 1.28
CA PHE A 384 23.94 -12.28 0.67
C PHE A 384 23.58 -11.75 -0.73
N LYS A 385 22.88 -12.54 -1.54
CA LYS A 385 22.41 -12.13 -2.87
C LYS A 385 21.40 -11.00 -2.78
N ALA A 386 20.44 -11.05 -1.86
CA ALA A 386 19.48 -9.98 -1.61
C ALA A 386 20.17 -8.66 -1.22
N ARG A 387 21.26 -8.72 -0.43
CA ARG A 387 22.08 -7.53 -0.11
C ARG A 387 22.79 -6.96 -1.34
N ASN A 388 23.32 -7.82 -2.21
CA ASN A 388 24.00 -7.39 -3.43
C ASN A 388 23.04 -6.77 -4.45
N LEU A 389 21.79 -7.24 -4.52
CA LEU A 389 20.75 -6.64 -5.35
C LEU A 389 20.43 -5.20 -4.95
N ALA A 390 20.65 -4.82 -3.68
CA ALA A 390 20.46 -3.44 -3.23
C ALA A 390 21.32 -2.45 -4.04
N ILE A 391 22.51 -2.85 -4.49
CA ILE A 391 23.38 -2.01 -5.33
C ILE A 391 22.72 -1.76 -6.71
N LYS A 392 22.06 -2.77 -7.27
CA LYS A 392 21.31 -2.62 -8.54
C LYS A 392 20.06 -1.75 -8.35
N ALA A 393 19.35 -1.93 -7.23
CA ALA A 393 18.20 -1.12 -6.87
C ALA A 393 18.56 0.37 -6.71
N ASP A 394 19.67 0.68 -6.00
CA ASP A 394 20.20 2.04 -5.89
C ASP A 394 20.60 2.65 -7.24
N LYS A 395 21.14 1.86 -8.16
CA LYS A 395 21.45 2.32 -9.52
C LYS A 395 20.19 2.61 -10.31
N LEU A 396 19.16 1.77 -10.19
CA LEU A 396 17.89 1.95 -10.89
C LEU A 396 17.25 3.29 -10.50
N ILE A 397 17.09 3.57 -9.20
CA ILE A 397 16.44 4.81 -8.76
C ILE A 397 17.27 6.06 -9.05
N LYS A 398 18.60 5.97 -9.03
CA LYS A 398 19.48 7.09 -9.42
C LYS A 398 19.40 7.39 -10.91
N LYS A 399 19.15 6.38 -11.73
CA LYS A 399 19.02 6.50 -13.17
C LYS A 399 17.64 7.01 -13.60
N PHE A 400 16.58 6.58 -12.90
CA PHE A 400 15.18 6.89 -13.20
C PHE A 400 14.44 7.39 -11.94
N PRO A 401 14.81 8.53 -11.35
CA PRO A 401 14.32 8.96 -10.04
C PRO A 401 12.84 9.38 -10.03
N ASP A 402 12.30 9.78 -11.17
CA ASP A 402 10.91 10.24 -11.31
C ASP A 402 10.02 9.20 -12.01
N SER A 403 10.49 7.97 -12.15
CA SER A 403 9.75 6.90 -12.80
C SER A 403 8.84 6.13 -11.84
N PRO A 404 7.52 6.07 -12.12
CA PRO A 404 6.62 5.22 -11.36
C PRO A 404 7.04 3.75 -11.37
N LEU A 405 7.51 3.24 -12.51
CA LEU A 405 7.98 1.85 -12.64
C LEU A 405 9.17 1.57 -11.72
N SER A 406 10.17 2.44 -11.71
CA SER A 406 11.34 2.28 -10.83
C SER A 406 10.93 2.26 -9.35
N HIS A 407 10.02 3.13 -8.93
CA HIS A 407 9.48 3.13 -7.58
C HIS A 407 8.66 1.87 -7.27
N LEU A 408 7.81 1.40 -8.19
CA LEU A 408 7.07 0.15 -8.02
C LEU A 408 8.03 -1.03 -7.78
N ILE A 409 9.05 -1.17 -8.61
CA ILE A 409 10.05 -2.24 -8.50
C ILE A 409 10.84 -2.16 -7.19
N LEU A 410 11.19 -0.94 -6.73
CA LEU A 410 11.83 -0.79 -5.42
C LEU A 410 10.88 -1.13 -4.27
N GLY A 411 9.62 -0.81 -4.38
CA GLY A 411 8.59 -1.24 -3.43
C GLY A 411 8.60 -2.77 -3.27
N TYR A 412 8.51 -3.49 -4.38
CA TYR A 412 8.61 -4.95 -4.36
C TYR A 412 9.96 -5.46 -3.87
N PHE A 413 11.05 -4.82 -4.28
CA PHE A 413 12.39 -5.21 -3.82
C PHE A 413 12.48 -5.17 -2.29
N TYR A 414 12.03 -4.10 -1.64
CA TYR A 414 12.08 -3.98 -0.19
C TYR A 414 11.06 -4.90 0.50
N TRP A 415 9.86 -5.05 -0.05
CA TRP A 415 8.85 -5.96 0.50
C TRP A 415 9.36 -7.41 0.50
N GLN A 416 9.82 -7.91 -0.64
CA GLN A 416 10.37 -9.27 -0.72
C GLN A 416 11.66 -9.45 0.09
N ARG A 417 12.48 -8.39 0.19
CA ARG A 417 13.67 -8.40 1.04
C ARG A 417 13.30 -8.58 2.51
N ASN A 418 12.16 -8.08 2.98
CA ASN A 418 11.67 -8.31 4.34
C ASN A 418 11.42 -9.80 4.60
N ASN A 419 10.86 -10.52 3.61
CA ASN A 419 10.61 -11.95 3.71
C ASN A 419 11.91 -12.75 3.92
N ILE A 420 13.04 -12.28 3.34
CA ILE A 420 14.35 -12.94 3.42
C ILE A 420 15.14 -12.53 4.66
N ILE A 421 15.18 -11.24 4.98
CA ILE A 421 16.08 -10.65 5.99
C ILE A 421 15.38 -10.42 7.33
N LYS A 422 14.03 -10.37 7.34
CA LYS A 422 13.20 -10.13 8.54
C LYS A 422 13.58 -8.82 9.27
N ASP A 423 13.63 -7.70 8.52
CA ASP A 423 13.87 -6.35 9.04
C ASP A 423 12.69 -5.45 8.66
N ASP A 424 11.85 -5.12 9.63
CA ASP A 424 10.59 -4.34 9.45
C ASP A 424 10.81 -2.98 8.78
N LYS A 425 12.04 -2.44 8.80
CA LYS A 425 12.39 -1.24 8.05
C LYS A 425 12.21 -1.41 6.54
N ASN A 426 12.29 -2.64 6.04
CA ASN A 426 12.07 -2.92 4.62
C ASN A 426 10.59 -2.69 4.25
N ASN A 427 9.63 -3.04 5.11
CA ASN A 427 8.20 -2.77 4.85
C ASN A 427 7.92 -1.26 4.81
N LEU A 428 8.55 -0.47 5.68
CA LEU A 428 8.43 0.99 5.63
C LEU A 428 9.02 1.59 4.36
N LEU A 429 10.18 1.09 3.89
CA LEU A 429 10.79 1.51 2.62
C LEU A 429 9.92 1.09 1.43
N ALA A 430 9.36 -0.12 1.45
CA ALA A 430 8.45 -0.59 0.42
C ALA A 430 7.22 0.31 0.33
N LEU A 431 6.62 0.63 1.47
CA LEU A 431 5.47 1.52 1.56
C LEU A 431 5.76 2.93 1.01
N ASP A 432 6.91 3.51 1.38
CA ASP A 432 7.35 4.82 0.88
C ASP A 432 7.44 4.83 -0.65
N HIS A 433 8.04 3.81 -1.23
CA HIS A 433 8.14 3.68 -2.68
C HIS A 433 6.78 3.47 -3.36
N PHE A 434 5.88 2.63 -2.84
CA PHE A 434 4.54 2.47 -3.39
C PHE A 434 3.71 3.76 -3.28
N LEU A 435 3.79 4.48 -2.15
CA LEU A 435 3.14 5.79 -2.01
C LEU A 435 3.69 6.81 -3.01
N LYS A 436 4.99 6.75 -3.31
CA LYS A 436 5.61 7.61 -4.33
C LYS A 436 5.09 7.33 -5.73
N VAL A 437 4.81 6.07 -6.08
CA VAL A 437 4.10 5.74 -7.35
C VAL A 437 2.78 6.49 -7.43
N VAL A 438 1.97 6.42 -6.37
CA VAL A 438 0.65 7.08 -6.35
C VAL A 438 0.78 8.61 -6.42
N GLU A 439 1.77 9.20 -5.74
CA GLU A 439 2.06 10.64 -5.80
C GLU A 439 2.44 11.07 -7.22
N ILE A 440 3.39 10.38 -7.86
CA ILE A 440 3.82 10.68 -9.23
C ILE A 440 2.64 10.53 -10.19
N ALA A 441 1.85 9.47 -10.03
CA ALA A 441 0.69 9.22 -10.86
C ALA A 441 -0.38 10.33 -10.74
N LYS A 442 -0.61 10.86 -9.53
CA LYS A 442 -1.51 12.00 -9.31
C LYS A 442 -1.05 13.26 -10.03
N ASN A 443 0.25 13.53 -9.97
CA ASN A 443 0.86 14.72 -10.57
C ASN A 443 0.89 14.65 -12.10
N LEU A 444 0.94 13.44 -12.66
CA LEU A 444 1.04 13.20 -14.10
C LEU A 444 -0.30 12.85 -14.77
N SER A 445 -1.41 12.82 -14.02
CA SER A 445 -2.74 12.40 -14.55
C SER A 445 -2.72 11.05 -15.32
N ILE A 446 -1.97 10.08 -14.82
CA ILE A 446 -1.63 8.80 -15.49
C ILE A 446 -2.85 7.87 -15.70
N THR A 447 -4.03 8.25 -15.29
CA THR A 447 -5.22 7.38 -15.17
C THR A 447 -5.62 6.61 -16.44
N ASN A 448 -5.13 7.02 -17.62
CA ASN A 448 -5.48 6.41 -18.92
C ASN A 448 -4.26 6.00 -19.77
N ASP A 449 -3.06 5.97 -19.21
CA ASP A 449 -1.84 5.56 -19.93
C ASP A 449 -1.71 4.03 -19.91
N PRO A 450 -1.72 3.33 -21.05
CA PRO A 450 -1.73 1.87 -21.09
C PRO A 450 -0.47 1.20 -20.49
N LEU A 451 0.67 1.91 -20.45
CA LEU A 451 1.91 1.39 -19.85
C LEU A 451 2.07 1.77 -18.39
N ARG A 452 1.56 2.94 -17.99
CA ARG A 452 1.73 3.48 -16.62
C ARG A 452 0.52 3.21 -15.74
N ARG A 453 -0.66 3.02 -16.33
CA ARG A 453 -1.87 2.67 -15.59
C ARG A 453 -1.71 1.37 -14.80
N PRO A 454 -1.18 0.27 -15.35
CA PRO A 454 -0.93 -0.95 -14.59
C PRO A 454 0.00 -0.74 -13.39
N VAL A 455 1.01 0.13 -13.52
CA VAL A 455 1.93 0.49 -12.41
C VAL A 455 1.20 1.19 -11.27
N LEU A 456 0.27 2.11 -11.59
CA LEU A 456 -0.58 2.76 -10.60
C LEU A 456 -1.56 1.77 -9.97
N ASP A 457 -2.22 0.94 -10.77
CA ASP A 457 -3.20 -0.04 -10.31
C ASP A 457 -2.56 -1.01 -9.32
N GLN A 458 -1.35 -1.46 -9.61
CA GLN A 458 -0.60 -2.32 -8.73
C GLN A 458 -0.26 -1.61 -7.40
N ALA A 459 0.18 -0.36 -7.42
CA ALA A 459 0.43 0.38 -6.19
C ALA A 459 -0.85 0.64 -5.37
N LEU A 460 -1.99 0.87 -6.04
CA LEU A 460 -3.30 1.01 -5.38
C LEU A 460 -3.75 -0.29 -4.68
N GLN A 461 -3.34 -1.45 -5.19
CA GLN A 461 -3.58 -2.76 -4.58
C GLN A 461 -2.59 -3.05 -3.43
N ASP A 462 -1.30 -2.76 -3.64
CA ASP A 462 -0.24 -3.19 -2.74
C ASP A 462 -0.14 -2.32 -1.48
N VAL A 463 -0.42 -1.01 -1.56
CA VAL A 463 -0.40 -0.13 -0.38
C VAL A 463 -1.37 -0.60 0.71
N PRO A 464 -2.66 -0.86 0.43
CA PRO A 464 -3.56 -1.41 1.44
C PRO A 464 -3.11 -2.78 1.98
N SER A 465 -2.63 -3.66 1.09
CA SER A 465 -2.14 -4.99 1.46
C SER A 465 -0.97 -4.90 2.43
N LEU A 466 -0.01 -4.03 2.15
CA LEU A 466 1.17 -3.84 3.01
C LEU A 466 0.81 -3.17 4.35
N TYR A 467 -0.13 -2.21 4.37
CA TYR A 467 -0.65 -1.67 5.63
C TYR A 467 -1.30 -2.77 6.49
N ASN A 468 -2.09 -3.67 5.88
CA ASN A 468 -2.71 -4.78 6.60
C ASN A 468 -1.67 -5.77 7.15
N GLU A 469 -0.61 -6.09 6.38
CA GLU A 469 0.50 -6.92 6.84
C GLU A 469 1.26 -6.30 8.02
N MET A 470 1.29 -4.97 8.10
CA MET A 470 1.91 -4.21 9.20
C MET A 470 0.95 -3.96 10.39
N ASP A 471 -0.21 -4.60 10.45
CA ASP A 471 -1.26 -4.35 11.45
C ASP A 471 -1.77 -2.89 11.50
N GLN A 472 -1.74 -2.20 10.35
CA GLN A 472 -2.15 -0.80 10.19
C GLN A 472 -3.40 -0.66 9.31
N SER A 473 -4.39 -1.52 9.49
CA SER A 473 -5.59 -1.60 8.63
C SER A 473 -6.37 -0.27 8.56
N GLU A 474 -6.39 0.53 9.62
CA GLU A 474 -6.99 1.88 9.58
C GLU A 474 -6.30 2.82 8.58
N ASN A 475 -4.97 2.71 8.42
CA ASN A 475 -4.22 3.47 7.42
C ASN A 475 -4.55 2.98 6.01
N ALA A 476 -4.74 1.67 5.83
CA ALA A 476 -5.23 1.09 4.59
C ALA A 476 -6.59 1.69 4.20
N VAL A 477 -7.54 1.75 5.12
CA VAL A 477 -8.88 2.34 4.89
C VAL A 477 -8.78 3.82 4.53
N LYS A 478 -8.01 4.61 5.27
CA LYS A 478 -7.76 6.02 4.96
C LYS A 478 -7.18 6.20 3.56
N PHE A 479 -6.21 5.36 3.20
CA PHE A 479 -5.61 5.38 1.86
C PHE A 479 -6.64 5.07 0.77
N ILE A 480 -7.44 4.03 0.93
CA ILE A 480 -8.49 3.62 -0.04
C ILE A 480 -9.49 4.76 -0.25
N ILE A 481 -10.03 5.34 0.83
CA ILE A 481 -11.01 6.42 0.78
C ILE A 481 -10.43 7.65 0.08
N ASN A 482 -9.22 8.08 0.46
CA ASN A 482 -8.55 9.26 -0.11
C ASN A 482 -8.17 9.09 -1.59
N ASN A 483 -8.06 7.86 -2.06
CA ASN A 483 -7.66 7.54 -3.43
C ASN A 483 -8.80 6.93 -4.27
N LYS A 484 -10.03 6.88 -3.77
CA LYS A 484 -11.17 6.21 -4.40
C LYS A 484 -11.33 6.56 -5.88
N LYS A 485 -11.19 7.83 -6.25
CA LYS A 485 -11.29 8.31 -7.65
C LYS A 485 -10.22 7.78 -8.60
N TYR A 486 -9.13 7.19 -8.08
CA TYR A 486 -8.06 6.61 -8.89
C TYR A 486 -8.24 5.12 -9.10
N TYR A 487 -9.11 4.45 -8.33
CA TYR A 487 -9.46 3.05 -8.59
C TYR A 487 -10.26 2.92 -9.88
N CYS A 488 -11.38 3.63 -10.00
CA CYS A 488 -12.15 3.75 -11.23
C CYS A 488 -12.44 5.22 -11.52
N ASN A 489 -12.58 5.58 -12.82
CA ASN A 489 -12.77 6.96 -13.25
C ASN A 489 -14.07 7.60 -12.71
N ASP A 490 -15.07 6.77 -12.38
CA ASP A 490 -16.35 7.17 -11.80
C ASP A 490 -16.35 7.23 -10.26
N GLY A 491 -15.20 6.89 -9.64
CA GLY A 491 -15.06 6.83 -8.19
C GLY A 491 -15.75 5.62 -7.54
N THR A 492 -16.04 4.57 -8.31
CA THR A 492 -16.47 3.25 -7.82
C THR A 492 -15.28 2.30 -7.71
N PHE A 493 -15.54 1.01 -7.47
CA PHE A 493 -14.56 -0.08 -7.54
C PHE A 493 -14.92 -1.12 -8.61
N GLU A 494 -15.97 -0.89 -9.39
CA GLU A 494 -16.54 -1.87 -10.32
C GLU A 494 -15.57 -2.29 -11.42
N CYS A 495 -14.70 -1.37 -11.87
CA CYS A 495 -13.71 -1.65 -12.91
C CYS A 495 -12.51 -2.47 -12.42
N ARG A 496 -12.39 -2.75 -11.11
CA ARG A 496 -11.21 -3.39 -10.54
C ARG A 496 -11.25 -4.90 -10.69
N ASP A 497 -10.06 -5.48 -10.76
CA ASP A 497 -9.86 -6.93 -10.76
C ASP A 497 -10.17 -7.54 -9.38
N VAL A 498 -10.21 -8.86 -9.37
CA VAL A 498 -10.54 -9.67 -8.18
C VAL A 498 -9.55 -9.44 -7.02
N TRP A 499 -8.26 -9.32 -7.33
CA TRP A 499 -7.22 -9.19 -6.30
C TRP A 499 -7.31 -7.84 -5.61
N THR A 500 -7.49 -6.77 -6.39
CA THR A 500 -7.71 -5.42 -5.86
C THR A 500 -8.97 -5.34 -4.99
N LEU A 501 -10.09 -5.94 -5.44
CA LEU A 501 -11.32 -5.97 -4.64
C LEU A 501 -11.12 -6.72 -3.33
N ASN A 502 -10.44 -7.86 -3.34
CA ASN A 502 -10.17 -8.62 -2.12
C ASN A 502 -9.26 -7.85 -1.14
N ALA A 503 -8.25 -7.11 -1.62
CA ALA A 503 -7.42 -6.26 -0.77
C ALA A 503 -8.24 -5.15 -0.10
N ILE A 504 -9.14 -4.51 -0.84
CA ILE A 504 -10.05 -3.48 -0.33
C ILE A 504 -11.02 -4.07 0.72
N ILE A 505 -11.65 -5.21 0.42
CA ILE A 505 -12.57 -5.91 1.33
C ILE A 505 -11.84 -6.27 2.64
N SER A 506 -10.64 -6.84 2.55
CA SER A 506 -9.83 -7.21 3.72
C SER A 506 -9.52 -6.00 4.59
N SER A 507 -9.14 -4.86 3.99
CA SER A 507 -8.82 -3.63 4.72
C SER A 507 -10.04 -3.09 5.47
N PHE A 508 -11.19 -3.01 4.81
CA PHE A 508 -12.44 -2.59 5.46
C PHE A 508 -12.88 -3.57 6.55
N TYR A 509 -12.77 -4.88 6.30
CA TYR A 509 -13.15 -5.90 7.26
C TYR A 509 -12.30 -5.87 8.53
N GLN A 510 -10.97 -5.82 8.39
CA GLN A 510 -10.04 -5.78 9.52
C GLN A 510 -10.17 -4.52 10.36
N SER A 511 -10.62 -3.41 9.76
CA SER A 511 -10.87 -2.14 10.44
C SER A 511 -12.33 -1.98 10.91
N TYR A 512 -13.11 -3.05 10.89
CA TYR A 512 -14.52 -3.08 11.32
C TYR A 512 -15.49 -2.23 10.47
N TYR A 513 -15.11 -1.77 9.29
CA TYR A 513 -15.98 -1.08 8.31
C TYR A 513 -16.81 -2.10 7.53
N TYR A 514 -17.64 -2.88 8.22
CA TYR A 514 -18.36 -4.01 7.63
C TYR A 514 -19.34 -3.63 6.55
N LYS A 515 -19.95 -2.43 6.64
CA LYS A 515 -20.88 -1.94 5.62
C LYS A 515 -20.14 -1.66 4.31
N GLU A 516 -19.05 -0.92 4.37
CA GLU A 516 -18.20 -0.59 3.23
C GLU A 516 -17.57 -1.86 2.63
N ALA A 517 -17.14 -2.80 3.47
CA ALA A 517 -16.67 -4.11 3.02
C ALA A 517 -17.75 -4.85 2.24
N PHE A 518 -19.00 -4.85 2.75
CA PHE A 518 -20.09 -5.55 2.11
C PHE A 518 -20.54 -4.88 0.79
N GLU A 519 -20.45 -3.56 0.67
CA GLU A 519 -20.67 -2.85 -0.60
C GLU A 519 -19.67 -3.34 -1.68
N VAL A 520 -18.40 -3.52 -1.35
CA VAL A 520 -17.38 -4.04 -2.29
C VAL A 520 -17.58 -5.54 -2.55
N ILE A 521 -17.97 -6.31 -1.53
CA ILE A 521 -18.34 -7.73 -1.68
C ILE A 521 -19.45 -7.89 -2.71
N SER A 522 -20.48 -7.03 -2.69
CA SER A 522 -21.59 -7.09 -3.64
C SER A 522 -21.10 -6.93 -5.08
N ILE A 523 -20.17 -6.01 -5.35
CA ILE A 523 -19.56 -5.85 -6.68
C ILE A 523 -18.93 -7.16 -7.16
N MET A 524 -18.20 -7.85 -6.28
CA MET A 524 -17.53 -9.11 -6.63
C MET A 524 -18.53 -10.25 -6.86
N LEU A 525 -19.59 -10.33 -6.06
CA LEU A 525 -20.60 -11.39 -6.14
C LEU A 525 -21.54 -11.22 -7.34
N ASP A 526 -21.73 -9.99 -7.84
CA ASP A 526 -22.53 -9.69 -9.03
C ASP A 526 -21.84 -10.14 -10.33
N ARG A 527 -20.53 -10.41 -10.33
CA ARG A 527 -19.82 -10.96 -11.47
C ARG A 527 -20.29 -12.39 -11.77
N THR A 528 -20.52 -12.68 -13.04
CA THR A 528 -20.92 -14.04 -13.46
C THR A 528 -19.74 -15.00 -13.40
N ASP A 529 -20.02 -16.31 -13.28
CA ASP A 529 -18.98 -17.34 -13.33
C ASP A 529 -18.32 -17.38 -14.71
N GLU A 530 -19.09 -17.14 -15.78
CA GLU A 530 -18.60 -17.07 -17.15
C GLU A 530 -17.60 -15.92 -17.32
N GLU A 531 -17.94 -14.71 -16.82
CA GLU A 531 -17.02 -13.56 -16.83
C GLU A 531 -15.69 -13.85 -16.11
N LEU A 532 -15.74 -14.50 -14.96
CA LEU A 532 -14.54 -14.82 -14.18
C LEU A 532 -13.66 -15.86 -14.89
N ILE A 533 -14.28 -16.87 -15.53
CA ILE A 533 -13.56 -17.90 -16.29
C ILE A 533 -12.93 -17.28 -17.55
N ASP A 534 -13.66 -16.47 -18.30
CA ASP A 534 -13.17 -15.82 -19.51
C ASP A 534 -11.99 -14.89 -19.23
N LYS A 535 -11.94 -14.31 -18.03
CA LYS A 535 -10.83 -13.45 -17.56
C LYS A 535 -9.70 -14.20 -16.87
N GLY A 536 -9.79 -15.53 -16.75
CA GLY A 536 -8.74 -16.38 -16.19
C GLY A 536 -8.74 -16.50 -14.66
N PHE A 537 -9.66 -15.84 -13.94
CA PHE A 537 -9.68 -15.88 -12.48
C PHE A 537 -10.27 -17.18 -11.91
N GLY A 538 -11.16 -17.85 -12.66
CA GLY A 538 -11.89 -19.03 -12.21
C GLY A 538 -12.97 -18.73 -11.15
N ILE A 539 -13.85 -19.69 -10.92
CA ILE A 539 -14.97 -19.55 -9.98
C ILE A 539 -14.48 -19.47 -8.52
N GLN A 540 -13.34 -20.09 -8.23
CA GLN A 540 -12.71 -20.07 -6.90
C GLN A 540 -12.37 -18.66 -6.40
N SER A 541 -12.21 -17.69 -7.29
CA SER A 541 -11.99 -16.28 -6.90
C SER A 541 -13.09 -15.70 -6.02
N LYS A 542 -14.30 -16.26 -6.06
CA LYS A 542 -15.41 -15.87 -5.19
C LYS A 542 -15.34 -16.47 -3.77
N THR A 543 -14.53 -17.48 -3.54
CA THR A 543 -14.55 -18.23 -2.27
C THR A 543 -14.18 -17.36 -1.07
N ALA A 544 -13.10 -16.58 -1.16
CA ALA A 544 -12.70 -15.65 -0.09
C ALA A 544 -13.78 -14.60 0.17
N THR A 545 -14.38 -14.06 -0.90
CA THR A 545 -15.45 -13.05 -0.82
C THR A 545 -16.71 -13.61 -0.16
N LEU A 546 -17.15 -14.81 -0.55
CA LEU A 546 -18.29 -15.51 0.07
C LEU A 546 -18.04 -15.80 1.54
N PHE A 547 -16.80 -16.19 1.88
CA PHE A 547 -16.42 -16.44 3.27
C PHE A 547 -16.52 -15.16 4.11
N GLN A 548 -15.98 -14.04 3.62
CA GLN A 548 -16.08 -12.76 4.30
C GLN A 548 -17.51 -12.24 4.40
N ALA A 549 -18.34 -12.42 3.37
CA ALA A 549 -19.78 -12.12 3.42
C ALA A 549 -20.48 -12.90 4.54
N GLY A 550 -20.16 -14.20 4.66
CA GLY A 550 -20.67 -15.03 5.74
C GLY A 550 -20.28 -14.52 7.12
N LEU A 551 -19.00 -14.14 7.29
CA LEU A 551 -18.50 -13.58 8.56
C LEU A 551 -19.17 -12.26 8.92
N ILE A 552 -19.38 -11.35 7.97
CA ILE A 552 -20.04 -10.07 8.19
C ILE A 552 -21.51 -10.30 8.65
N HIS A 553 -22.25 -11.16 7.96
CA HIS A 553 -23.61 -11.49 8.37
C HIS A 553 -23.68 -12.16 9.75
N MET A 554 -22.69 -12.96 10.11
CA MET A 554 -22.57 -13.53 11.46
C MET A 554 -22.37 -12.42 12.51
N LYS A 555 -21.55 -11.37 12.21
CA LYS A 555 -21.37 -10.22 13.09
C LYS A 555 -22.64 -9.33 13.21
N TRP A 556 -23.53 -9.38 12.25
CA TRP A 556 -24.83 -8.70 12.25
C TRP A 556 -25.97 -9.58 12.82
N ASP A 557 -25.65 -10.70 13.47
CA ASP A 557 -26.60 -11.70 13.99
C ASP A 557 -27.57 -12.25 12.93
N ASN A 558 -27.23 -12.08 11.65
CA ASN A 558 -28.02 -12.60 10.54
C ASN A 558 -27.54 -14.00 10.14
N TYR A 559 -27.73 -14.94 11.07
CA TYR A 559 -27.20 -16.31 10.97
C TYR A 559 -27.72 -17.07 9.75
N GLU A 560 -28.95 -16.85 9.31
CA GLU A 560 -29.50 -17.52 8.12
C GLU A 560 -28.74 -17.12 6.84
N GLN A 561 -28.52 -15.82 6.64
CA GLN A 561 -27.74 -15.37 5.50
C GLN A 561 -26.27 -15.77 5.59
N SER A 562 -25.71 -15.75 6.78
CA SER A 562 -24.36 -16.22 7.04
C SER A 562 -24.19 -17.71 6.60
N ILE A 563 -25.10 -18.59 7.05
CA ILE A 563 -25.12 -20.01 6.63
C ILE A 563 -25.27 -20.14 5.11
N ASN A 564 -26.14 -19.33 4.50
CA ASN A 564 -26.33 -19.35 3.04
C ASN A 564 -25.03 -19.01 2.28
N TYR A 565 -24.28 -18.01 2.72
CA TYR A 565 -23.00 -17.65 2.09
C TYR A 565 -21.95 -18.74 2.25
N PHE A 566 -21.83 -19.35 3.44
CA PHE A 566 -20.90 -20.47 3.65
C PHE A 566 -21.28 -21.71 2.84
N ASN A 567 -22.57 -22.02 2.70
CA ASN A 567 -23.05 -23.10 1.84
C ASN A 567 -22.78 -22.86 0.35
N LYS A 568 -22.95 -21.61 -0.13
CA LYS A 568 -22.56 -21.22 -1.50
C LYS A 568 -21.06 -21.42 -1.70
N ASN A 569 -20.26 -21.10 -0.70
CA ASN A 569 -18.81 -21.29 -0.75
C ASN A 569 -18.44 -22.78 -0.81
N LEU A 570 -19.08 -23.62 0.03
CA LEU A 570 -18.89 -25.09 -0.03
C LEU A 570 -19.26 -25.66 -1.40
N ALA A 571 -20.35 -25.20 -2.02
CA ALA A 571 -20.79 -25.66 -3.33
C ALA A 571 -19.77 -25.38 -4.44
N ILE A 572 -19.00 -24.28 -4.34
CA ILE A 572 -17.89 -23.99 -5.26
C ILE A 572 -16.79 -25.06 -5.10
N TYR A 573 -16.36 -25.33 -3.86
CA TYR A 573 -15.33 -26.34 -3.60
C TYR A 573 -15.75 -27.76 -3.98
N GLU A 574 -17.05 -28.08 -3.93
CA GLU A 574 -17.60 -29.36 -4.37
C GLU A 574 -17.59 -29.49 -5.90
N LYS A 575 -17.96 -28.41 -6.62
CA LYS A 575 -18.02 -28.36 -8.08
C LYS A 575 -16.63 -28.44 -8.72
N GLU A 576 -15.67 -27.72 -8.17
CA GLU A 576 -14.30 -27.64 -8.70
C GLU A 576 -13.51 -28.95 -8.47
N GLY A 577 -13.90 -29.73 -7.45
CA GLY A 577 -13.17 -30.94 -7.07
C GLY A 577 -11.85 -30.63 -6.36
N GLY A 578 -11.15 -31.66 -5.93
CA GLY A 578 -9.85 -31.54 -5.27
C GLY A 578 -9.92 -31.56 -3.74
N ASP A 579 -8.74 -31.57 -3.12
CA ASP A 579 -8.54 -31.83 -1.69
C ASP A 579 -8.59 -30.54 -0.85
N ALA A 580 -9.62 -29.68 -1.07
CA ALA A 580 -9.79 -28.43 -0.32
C ALA A 580 -10.30 -28.67 1.12
N PHE A 581 -9.71 -29.65 1.84
CA PHE A 581 -10.15 -30.07 3.17
C PHE A 581 -10.11 -28.94 4.19
N CYS A 582 -9.04 -28.14 4.23
CA CYS A 582 -8.91 -27.01 5.14
C CYS A 582 -9.99 -25.95 4.90
N SER A 583 -10.21 -25.57 3.64
CA SER A 583 -11.20 -24.55 3.28
C SER A 583 -12.63 -25.02 3.56
N LYS A 584 -12.95 -26.26 3.21
CA LYS A 584 -14.26 -26.88 3.54
C LYS A 584 -14.47 -26.97 5.05
N GLY A 585 -13.44 -27.43 5.80
CA GLY A 585 -13.47 -27.51 7.25
C GLY A 585 -13.71 -26.15 7.91
N GLY A 586 -13.06 -25.09 7.43
CA GLY A 586 -13.28 -23.72 7.87
C GLY A 586 -14.72 -23.24 7.65
N ASN A 587 -15.34 -23.55 6.51
CA ASN A 587 -16.74 -23.22 6.25
C ASN A 587 -17.69 -23.97 7.19
N TYR A 588 -17.52 -25.29 7.37
CA TYR A 588 -18.32 -26.08 8.32
C TYR A 588 -18.19 -25.56 9.76
N SER A 589 -16.99 -25.18 10.18
CA SER A 589 -16.77 -24.53 11.47
C SER A 589 -17.64 -23.29 11.66
N LYS A 590 -17.66 -22.38 10.68
CA LYS A 590 -18.48 -21.15 10.75
C LYS A 590 -19.97 -21.44 10.69
N ILE A 591 -20.42 -22.43 9.92
CA ILE A 591 -21.81 -22.90 9.92
C ILE A 591 -22.16 -23.47 11.30
N GLY A 592 -21.28 -24.25 11.92
CA GLY A 592 -21.44 -24.77 13.27
C GLY A 592 -21.67 -23.66 14.30
N PHE A 593 -20.87 -22.61 14.29
CA PHE A 593 -21.06 -21.43 15.15
C PHE A 593 -22.41 -20.72 14.90
N ASN A 594 -22.83 -20.54 13.66
CA ASN A 594 -24.11 -19.92 13.35
C ASN A 594 -25.28 -20.73 13.94
N TYR A 595 -25.28 -22.07 13.81
CA TYR A 595 -26.29 -22.92 14.42
C TYR A 595 -26.21 -22.90 15.95
N PHE A 596 -25.01 -22.85 16.52
CA PHE A 596 -24.82 -22.76 17.96
C PHE A 596 -25.45 -21.47 18.53
N TYR A 597 -25.22 -20.31 17.90
CA TYR A 597 -25.83 -19.05 18.31
C TYR A 597 -27.36 -19.04 18.12
N LYS A 598 -27.86 -19.75 17.11
CA LYS A 598 -29.31 -20.03 16.94
C LYS A 598 -29.87 -20.98 17.97
N LYS A 599 -29.05 -21.58 18.83
CA LYS A 599 -29.42 -22.66 19.77
C LYS A 599 -29.90 -23.93 19.11
N ASP A 600 -29.58 -24.16 17.85
CA ASP A 600 -29.80 -25.41 17.12
C ASP A 600 -28.59 -26.30 17.28
N PHE A 601 -28.51 -26.94 18.46
CA PHE A 601 -27.32 -27.71 18.87
C PHE A 601 -27.13 -28.99 18.07
N ALA A 602 -28.19 -29.55 17.50
CA ALA A 602 -28.10 -30.74 16.65
C ALA A 602 -27.37 -30.43 15.34
N ASN A 603 -27.75 -29.35 14.66
CA ASN A 603 -27.05 -28.91 13.45
C ASN A 603 -25.66 -28.34 13.77
N ALA A 604 -25.49 -27.66 14.90
CA ALA A 604 -24.18 -27.20 15.35
C ALA A 604 -23.20 -28.36 15.51
N SER A 605 -23.61 -29.41 16.25
CA SER A 605 -22.87 -30.65 16.47
C SER A 605 -22.43 -31.30 15.16
N SER A 606 -23.36 -31.52 14.22
CA SER A 606 -23.06 -32.13 12.92
C SER A 606 -22.02 -31.32 12.14
N ASN A 607 -22.13 -30.01 12.13
CA ASN A 607 -21.18 -29.16 11.39
C ASN A 607 -19.80 -29.07 12.06
N PHE A 608 -19.71 -28.98 13.37
CA PHE A 608 -18.42 -29.03 14.06
C PHE A 608 -17.71 -30.37 13.90
N ASN A 609 -18.45 -31.49 13.89
CA ASN A 609 -17.88 -32.82 13.61
C ASN A 609 -17.34 -32.89 12.16
N ASN A 610 -18.08 -32.38 11.18
CA ASN A 610 -17.59 -32.28 9.79
C ASN A 610 -16.33 -31.42 9.69
N ALA A 611 -16.31 -30.29 10.39
CA ALA A 611 -15.14 -29.41 10.44
C ALA A 611 -13.93 -30.13 11.04
N TYR A 612 -14.09 -30.80 12.18
CA TYR A 612 -13.03 -31.60 12.81
C TYR A 612 -12.45 -32.64 11.87
N ASN A 613 -13.30 -33.47 11.24
CA ASN A 613 -12.86 -34.53 10.35
C ASN A 613 -12.07 -34.01 9.15
N LEU A 614 -12.53 -32.91 8.52
CA LEU A 614 -11.85 -32.31 7.35
C LEU A 614 -10.55 -31.63 7.74
N LEU A 615 -10.53 -30.88 8.86
CA LEU A 615 -9.33 -30.21 9.34
C LEU A 615 -8.28 -31.19 9.83
N SER A 616 -8.67 -32.26 10.54
CA SER A 616 -7.75 -33.32 10.93
C SER A 616 -7.11 -34.00 9.72
N GLN A 617 -7.88 -34.21 8.65
CA GLN A 617 -7.33 -34.76 7.41
C GLN A 617 -6.39 -33.80 6.70
N CYS A 618 -6.72 -32.48 6.72
CA CYS A 618 -5.88 -31.45 6.14
C CYS A 618 -4.54 -31.27 6.87
N LEU A 619 -4.53 -31.45 8.19
CA LEU A 619 -3.39 -31.18 9.07
C LEU A 619 -2.68 -32.48 9.55
N GLN A 620 -2.97 -33.65 8.96
CA GLN A 620 -2.47 -34.94 9.42
C GLN A 620 -0.95 -35.07 9.44
N ASP A 621 -0.25 -34.34 8.55
CA ASP A 621 1.20 -34.38 8.43
C ASP A 621 1.89 -33.24 9.20
N ASN A 622 1.13 -32.39 9.92
CA ASN A 622 1.64 -31.30 10.73
C ASN A 622 1.95 -31.76 12.16
N ASP A 623 2.75 -30.98 12.88
CA ASP A 623 3.03 -31.18 14.30
C ASP A 623 1.73 -31.13 15.12
N GLU A 624 1.73 -31.82 16.31
CA GLU A 624 0.54 -31.89 17.17
C GLU A 624 0.03 -30.51 17.62
N GLU A 625 0.92 -29.53 17.77
CA GLU A 625 0.56 -28.15 18.12
C GLU A 625 -0.25 -27.50 16.99
N ASP A 626 0.05 -27.79 15.74
CA ASP A 626 -0.64 -27.24 14.56
C ASP A 626 -2.06 -27.80 14.36
N GLN A 627 -2.45 -28.84 15.12
CA GLN A 627 -3.81 -29.39 15.11
C GLN A 627 -4.87 -28.49 15.78
N PHE A 628 -4.49 -27.32 16.27
CA PHE A 628 -5.39 -26.36 16.91
C PHE A 628 -6.73 -26.15 16.17
N PRO A 629 -6.75 -25.92 14.82
CA PRO A 629 -8.02 -25.71 14.11
C PRO A 629 -8.96 -26.93 14.15
N ALA A 630 -8.44 -28.14 14.18
CA ALA A 630 -9.25 -29.33 14.29
C ALA A 630 -9.77 -29.51 15.72
N ILE A 631 -8.89 -29.36 16.71
CA ILE A 631 -9.18 -29.61 18.13
C ILE A 631 -10.27 -28.70 18.69
N PHE A 632 -10.23 -27.38 18.39
CA PHE A 632 -11.27 -26.52 18.91
C PHE A 632 -12.65 -26.90 18.34
N ASN A 633 -12.75 -27.29 17.07
CA ASN A 633 -14.01 -27.78 16.50
C ASN A 633 -14.49 -29.05 17.19
N TYR A 634 -13.57 -29.92 17.63
CA TYR A 634 -13.92 -31.13 18.37
C TYR A 634 -14.46 -30.83 19.77
N ILE A 635 -13.90 -29.81 20.47
CA ILE A 635 -14.44 -29.35 21.75
C ILE A 635 -15.86 -28.75 21.58
N TRP A 636 -16.06 -27.92 20.57
CA TRP A 636 -17.38 -27.33 20.25
C TRP A 636 -18.39 -28.39 19.82
N TYR A 637 -17.95 -29.45 19.13
CA TYR A 637 -18.77 -30.62 18.87
C TYR A 637 -19.24 -31.27 20.18
N GLY A 638 -18.34 -31.56 21.12
CA GLY A 638 -18.68 -32.13 22.42
C GLY A 638 -19.64 -31.26 23.22
N LEU A 639 -19.43 -29.94 23.29
CA LEU A 639 -20.36 -29.02 23.93
C LEU A 639 -21.74 -29.03 23.27
N SER A 640 -21.80 -29.07 21.95
CA SER A 640 -23.06 -29.08 21.21
C SER A 640 -23.83 -30.40 21.45
N GLU A 641 -23.17 -31.54 21.50
CA GLU A 641 -23.78 -32.81 21.86
C GLU A 641 -24.36 -32.81 23.29
N LEU A 642 -23.61 -32.26 24.26
CA LEU A 642 -24.08 -32.09 25.63
C LEU A 642 -25.34 -31.23 25.69
N LEU A 643 -25.36 -30.08 25.04
CA LEU A 643 -26.48 -29.18 25.03
C LEU A 643 -27.70 -29.72 24.24
N ASN A 644 -27.45 -30.66 23.31
CA ASN A 644 -28.50 -31.42 22.59
C ASN A 644 -29.04 -32.60 23.40
N GLY A 645 -28.49 -32.88 24.60
CA GLY A 645 -28.90 -33.94 25.48
C GLY A 645 -28.16 -35.28 25.27
N ASN A 646 -27.16 -35.34 24.44
CA ASN A 646 -26.38 -36.54 24.08
C ASN A 646 -25.11 -36.63 24.92
N ILE A 647 -25.22 -36.87 26.23
CA ILE A 647 -24.10 -36.85 27.19
C ILE A 647 -23.01 -37.84 26.79
N ASP A 648 -23.36 -39.04 26.37
CA ASP A 648 -22.40 -40.10 26.02
C ASP A 648 -21.50 -39.66 24.84
N ASN A 649 -22.08 -39.04 23.81
CA ASN A 649 -21.34 -38.55 22.65
C ASN A 649 -20.48 -37.30 22.96
N SER A 650 -20.82 -36.53 24.01
CA SER A 650 -20.11 -35.32 24.39
C SER A 650 -18.77 -35.59 25.09
N THR A 651 -18.62 -36.73 25.73
CA THR A 651 -17.51 -37.03 26.68
C THR A 651 -16.17 -37.19 25.94
N THR A 652 -16.13 -38.00 24.89
CA THR A 652 -14.88 -38.27 24.16
C THR A 652 -14.30 -37.01 23.49
N PRO A 653 -15.08 -36.22 22.74
CA PRO A 653 -14.59 -34.99 22.14
C PRO A 653 -14.02 -34.01 23.16
N THR A 654 -14.75 -33.80 24.27
CA THR A 654 -14.33 -32.84 25.30
C THR A 654 -13.05 -33.33 26.01
N ASN A 655 -12.94 -34.58 26.37
CA ASN A 655 -11.75 -35.15 27.01
C ASN A 655 -10.53 -35.09 26.10
N THR A 656 -10.70 -35.37 24.79
CA THR A 656 -9.61 -35.26 23.82
C THR A 656 -9.11 -33.83 23.71
N GLY A 657 -10.04 -32.86 23.62
CA GLY A 657 -9.69 -31.43 23.57
C GLY A 657 -9.03 -30.98 24.88
N GLU A 658 -9.51 -31.45 26.04
CA GLU A 658 -8.92 -31.11 27.33
C GLU A 658 -7.48 -31.65 27.48
N LEU A 659 -7.21 -32.89 27.03
CA LEU A 659 -5.86 -33.44 27.02
C LEU A 659 -4.92 -32.66 26.12
N TRP A 660 -5.39 -32.24 24.94
CA TRP A 660 -4.62 -31.43 24.03
C TRP A 660 -4.29 -30.06 24.64
N VAL A 661 -5.27 -29.35 25.22
CA VAL A 661 -5.10 -28.07 25.91
C VAL A 661 -4.10 -28.17 27.10
N GLN A 662 -4.06 -29.31 27.79
CA GLN A 662 -3.08 -29.53 28.86
C GLN A 662 -1.66 -29.73 28.32
N SER A 663 -1.53 -30.33 27.13
CA SER A 663 -0.23 -30.53 26.46
C SER A 663 0.28 -29.22 25.80
N PHE A 664 -0.63 -28.43 25.26
CA PHE A 664 -0.36 -27.19 24.53
C PHE A 664 -1.18 -26.00 25.11
N PRO A 665 -0.87 -25.54 26.34
CA PRO A 665 -1.62 -24.48 26.98
C PRO A 665 -1.39 -23.14 26.27
N LEU A 666 -2.46 -22.35 26.10
CA LEU A 666 -2.37 -20.99 25.57
C LEU A 666 -1.51 -20.10 26.49
N LYS A 667 -0.81 -19.14 25.91
CA LYS A 667 0.06 -18.20 26.62
C LYS A 667 -0.42 -16.75 26.39
N PRO A 668 -0.53 -15.93 27.44
CA PRO A 668 -1.04 -14.55 27.34
C PRO A 668 -0.25 -13.65 26.37
N ASP A 669 1.06 -13.92 26.20
CA ASP A 669 1.94 -13.10 25.36
C ASP A 669 1.88 -13.45 23.87
N THR A 670 1.33 -14.63 23.50
CA THR A 670 1.36 -15.15 22.15
C THR A 670 -0.01 -15.50 21.58
N ASN A 671 -1.01 -15.72 22.43
CA ASN A 671 -2.36 -16.08 22.04
C ASN A 671 -3.36 -14.95 22.29
N SER A 672 -4.43 -14.92 21.51
CA SER A 672 -5.46 -13.88 21.54
C SER A 672 -6.68 -14.28 22.37
N ASP A 673 -7.56 -13.31 22.67
CA ASP A 673 -8.89 -13.53 23.24
C ASP A 673 -9.77 -14.45 22.35
N PHE A 674 -9.53 -14.42 21.03
CA PHE A 674 -10.17 -15.34 20.10
C PHE A 674 -9.75 -16.79 20.33
N ASP A 675 -8.47 -17.06 20.59
CA ASP A 675 -7.98 -18.41 20.91
C ASP A 675 -8.56 -18.90 22.25
N ALA A 676 -8.63 -18.02 23.26
CA ALA A 676 -9.28 -18.32 24.53
C ALA A 676 -10.76 -18.67 24.36
N TYR A 677 -11.47 -17.94 23.50
CA TYR A 677 -12.87 -18.18 23.17
C TYR A 677 -13.05 -19.52 22.44
N LEU A 678 -12.14 -19.90 21.57
CA LEU A 678 -12.22 -21.17 20.83
C LEU A 678 -11.95 -22.41 21.69
N LEU A 679 -11.02 -22.35 22.66
CA LEU A 679 -10.57 -23.49 23.46
C LEU A 679 -11.11 -23.51 24.90
N TYR A 680 -10.88 -22.45 25.67
CA TYR A 680 -11.22 -22.47 27.11
C TYR A 680 -12.68 -22.16 27.39
N TRP A 681 -13.30 -21.27 26.61
CA TRP A 681 -14.70 -20.91 26.79
C TRP A 681 -15.68 -22.10 26.62
N PRO A 682 -15.58 -22.95 25.58
CA PRO A 682 -16.46 -24.11 25.47
C PRO A 682 -16.23 -25.15 26.59
N LEU A 683 -15.00 -25.33 27.10
CA LEU A 683 -14.73 -26.20 28.26
C LEU A 683 -15.37 -25.63 29.51
N TYR A 684 -15.29 -24.32 29.75
CA TYR A 684 -16.02 -23.65 30.84
C TYR A 684 -17.52 -23.93 30.75
N LEU A 685 -18.15 -23.72 29.59
CA LEU A 685 -19.58 -23.93 29.38
C LEU A 685 -19.97 -25.39 29.57
N TYR A 686 -19.14 -26.32 29.11
CA TYR A 686 -19.33 -27.76 29.28
C TYR A 686 -19.40 -28.18 30.76
N TYR A 687 -18.39 -27.82 31.55
CA TYR A 687 -18.33 -28.15 32.98
C TYR A 687 -19.37 -27.40 33.82
N LYS A 688 -19.69 -26.18 33.43
CA LYS A 688 -20.79 -25.41 34.03
C LYS A 688 -22.13 -26.13 33.86
N HIS A 689 -22.40 -26.64 32.65
CA HIS A 689 -23.63 -27.38 32.38
C HIS A 689 -23.74 -28.68 33.20
N LEU A 690 -22.62 -29.33 33.44
CA LEU A 690 -22.53 -30.53 34.31
C LEU A 690 -22.51 -30.20 35.81
N ASN A 691 -22.63 -28.95 36.22
CA ASN A 691 -22.50 -28.49 37.61
C ASN A 691 -21.12 -28.85 38.26
N GLN A 692 -20.08 -29.00 37.49
CA GLN A 692 -18.70 -29.23 37.95
C GLN A 692 -17.99 -27.89 38.16
N VAL A 693 -18.32 -27.20 39.26
CA VAL A 693 -17.95 -25.83 39.53
C VAL A 693 -16.43 -25.60 39.51
N ASP A 694 -15.65 -26.48 40.11
CA ASP A 694 -14.19 -26.33 40.21
C ASP A 694 -13.53 -26.37 38.82
N GLN A 695 -13.95 -27.32 37.97
CA GLN A 695 -13.45 -27.42 36.60
C GLN A 695 -13.91 -26.23 35.73
N ALA A 696 -15.16 -25.82 35.87
CA ALA A 696 -15.67 -24.63 35.17
C ALA A 696 -14.83 -23.38 35.53
N ASN A 697 -14.65 -23.13 36.84
CA ASN A 697 -13.87 -21.95 37.28
C ASN A 697 -12.42 -21.99 36.79
N LYS A 698 -11.79 -23.17 36.75
CA LYS A 698 -10.44 -23.36 36.20
C LYS A 698 -10.36 -22.83 34.76
N TYR A 699 -11.27 -23.24 33.87
CA TYR A 699 -11.23 -22.82 32.46
C TYR A 699 -11.68 -21.37 32.26
N LEU A 700 -12.58 -20.86 33.07
CA LEU A 700 -12.95 -19.45 33.06
C LEU A 700 -11.76 -18.53 33.46
N THR A 701 -11.00 -18.93 34.48
CA THR A 701 -9.80 -18.22 34.90
C THR A 701 -8.74 -18.22 33.81
N LEU A 702 -8.46 -19.38 33.21
CA LEU A 702 -7.51 -19.51 32.09
C LEU A 702 -7.92 -18.64 30.89
N ALA A 703 -9.21 -18.62 30.52
CA ALA A 703 -9.71 -17.79 29.45
C ALA A 703 -9.51 -16.29 29.74
N TYR A 704 -9.82 -15.87 30.98
CA TYR A 704 -9.65 -14.46 31.40
C TYR A 704 -8.19 -14.02 31.40
N GLU A 705 -7.28 -14.89 31.83
CA GLU A 705 -5.83 -14.62 31.80
C GLU A 705 -5.30 -14.39 30.37
N ILE A 706 -5.81 -15.16 29.40
CA ILE A 706 -5.41 -14.99 27.98
C ILE A 706 -5.95 -13.68 27.40
N VAL A 707 -7.17 -13.25 27.76
CA VAL A 707 -7.69 -11.94 27.33
C VAL A 707 -6.73 -10.80 27.74
N GLY A 708 -6.13 -10.92 28.93
CA GLY A 708 -5.08 -10.03 29.42
C GLY A 708 -5.56 -8.64 29.82
N GLN A 709 -4.83 -8.01 30.72
CA GLN A 709 -5.22 -6.75 31.35
C GLN A 709 -5.41 -5.60 30.33
N LYS A 710 -4.57 -5.52 29.31
CA LYS A 710 -4.66 -4.47 28.29
C LYS A 710 -6.01 -4.49 27.54
N GLN A 711 -6.48 -5.66 27.15
CA GLN A 711 -7.76 -5.81 26.44
C GLN A 711 -8.95 -5.57 27.39
N ILE A 712 -8.83 -6.02 28.64
CA ILE A 712 -9.82 -5.79 29.68
C ILE A 712 -9.99 -4.28 29.94
N ASP A 713 -8.88 -3.57 30.13
CA ASP A 713 -8.91 -2.11 30.33
C ASP A 713 -9.51 -1.39 29.12
N LYS A 714 -9.18 -1.84 27.90
CA LYS A 714 -9.74 -1.30 26.66
C LYS A 714 -11.25 -1.51 26.61
N TYR A 715 -11.73 -2.71 26.93
CA TYR A 715 -13.16 -3.02 27.03
C TYR A 715 -13.89 -2.11 28.00
N HIS A 716 -13.41 -1.97 29.26
CA HIS A 716 -14.06 -1.15 30.28
C HIS A 716 -14.10 0.32 29.95
N ASN A 717 -13.08 0.84 29.27
CA ASN A 717 -12.97 2.27 28.92
C ASN A 717 -13.71 2.64 27.61
N HIS A 718 -14.22 1.66 26.85
CA HIS A 718 -14.89 1.94 25.58
C HIS A 718 -16.37 2.32 25.77
N SER A 719 -16.80 3.43 25.17
CA SER A 719 -18.17 3.95 25.30
C SER A 719 -19.25 3.03 24.70
N GLU A 720 -18.89 2.25 23.67
CA GLU A 720 -19.78 1.34 22.93
C GLU A 720 -19.37 -0.13 23.11
N LYS A 721 -18.85 -0.49 24.29
CA LYS A 721 -18.25 -1.81 24.58
C LYS A 721 -19.19 -3.00 24.25
N ASP A 722 -20.50 -2.83 24.42
CA ASP A 722 -21.48 -3.89 24.24
C ASP A 722 -21.74 -4.22 22.76
N THR A 723 -21.45 -3.30 21.87
CA THR A 723 -21.69 -3.43 20.41
C THR A 723 -20.43 -3.34 19.57
N TYR A 724 -19.29 -2.97 20.19
CA TYR A 724 -18.05 -2.78 19.44
C TYR A 724 -17.49 -4.13 18.96
N PRO A 725 -17.26 -4.29 17.66
CA PRO A 725 -16.93 -5.59 17.08
C PRO A 725 -15.64 -6.24 17.60
N GLU A 726 -14.67 -5.44 18.05
CA GLU A 726 -13.41 -5.93 18.61
C GLU A 726 -13.62 -6.77 19.87
N PHE A 727 -14.68 -6.47 20.64
CA PHE A 727 -14.94 -7.18 21.90
C PHE A 727 -15.86 -8.39 21.74
N PHE A 728 -16.18 -8.78 20.52
CA PHE A 728 -17.11 -9.89 20.25
C PHE A 728 -16.76 -11.19 20.97
N TYR A 729 -15.48 -11.52 21.05
CA TYR A 729 -15.02 -12.76 21.70
C TYR A 729 -14.71 -12.61 23.18
N CYS A 730 -14.10 -11.50 23.60
CA CYS A 730 -13.66 -11.31 24.98
C CYS A 730 -14.76 -10.86 25.95
N ARG A 731 -15.82 -10.21 25.47
CA ARG A 731 -16.89 -9.66 26.31
C ARG A 731 -17.51 -10.67 27.25
N GLU A 732 -17.98 -11.80 26.71
CA GLU A 732 -18.63 -12.85 27.52
C GLU A 732 -17.68 -13.44 28.56
N ILE A 733 -16.42 -13.60 28.25
CA ILE A 733 -15.38 -14.07 29.17
C ILE A 733 -15.19 -13.06 30.29
N ILE A 734 -14.98 -11.77 29.97
CA ILE A 734 -14.75 -10.70 30.95
C ILE A 734 -15.95 -10.57 31.91
N GLU A 735 -17.16 -10.39 31.35
CA GLU A 735 -18.38 -10.20 32.15
C GLU A 735 -18.70 -11.39 33.05
N THR A 736 -18.50 -12.61 32.54
CA THR A 736 -18.75 -13.84 33.32
C THR A 736 -17.74 -14.00 34.47
N TYR A 737 -16.45 -13.76 34.22
CA TYR A 737 -15.42 -13.87 35.22
C TYR A 737 -15.61 -12.84 36.34
N GLU A 738 -15.83 -11.58 36.01
CA GLU A 738 -16.02 -10.50 36.96
C GLU A 738 -17.31 -10.68 37.78
N SER A 739 -18.37 -11.18 37.17
CA SER A 739 -19.60 -11.54 37.89
C SER A 739 -19.38 -12.68 38.88
N SER A 740 -18.48 -13.63 38.57
CA SER A 740 -18.17 -14.75 39.46
C SER A 740 -17.37 -14.31 40.72
N LEU A 741 -16.58 -13.23 40.62
CA LEU A 741 -15.84 -12.68 41.75
C LEU A 741 -16.75 -11.96 42.79
N ASN A 742 -17.94 -11.56 42.35
CA ASN A 742 -18.91 -10.84 43.18
C ASN A 742 -19.96 -11.77 43.85
N GLN A 743 -19.89 -13.07 43.57
CA GLN A 743 -20.73 -14.13 44.21
C GLN A 743 -19.90 -14.88 45.22
#